data_f89ca88b8942c66a89d48dfaac45426e
#
_entry.id   f89ca88b8942c66a89d48dfaac45426e
#
_cell.length_a   1.000
_cell.length_b   1.000
_cell.length_c   1.000
_cell.angle_alpha   90.00
_cell.angle_beta   90.00
_cell.angle_gamma   90.00
#
_symmetry.space_group_name_H-M   'P 1'
#
loop_
_entity.id
_entity.type
_entity.pdbx_description
1 polymer ?
#
loop_
_entity_poly.entity_id
_entity_poly.type
_entity_poly.pdbx_seq_one_letter_code
_entity_poly.pdbx_strand_id
1 'polypeptide(L)'
;MARKTPIERYRNIGISAHIDAGKTTTTERILFYTGVNHKIGEVHDGAATMDWMEQEQERGITITSAATTCFWKGMDLSLPEHRINIIDTPGHVDFTIEVERSMRVLDGAVMVYDSVGGVQPQSETVWRQANKYKVPRLAFVNKMDRVGADFFRVRQMMVDRLRANPVPIVVPIGAEENFKGVVDLLKMKAIFWDEASQGMKFSYEEIPAELLETCKSWREKMVEAAAEASEALMNRYLDAGELSEEDVKLGLRTRTLAGEIQPMLCGSAFKNKGVQRMLDAVIDFMPSPIDIPPVPGTDDDDKETSRRPADDEKFAALAFKLMTDPYVGQLTFVRVYSGILKSGDSVYNPIRGKKERIGRILQMHANQREEIKEILAGDIAACVGLKDVTTGETLCDPESIITLEKMIFPEPVISQAVEPKTKADQEKMGIALGRLAQEDPSFRVRTDEESGQTIISGMGELHLEIIVDRMKREFSVEANVGKPQVAYRETIRKPVTDVEGKFVRQSGGKGQYGHVVLTVEPQEPGKGFEFVDAIKGGVVPREFIPAVKKGVEDSLPNGVLAGFPVVDVKVTLTFGSYHEVDSNENAFKMAASLGFKDGCRKASPVILEPMMAVEVETPEDYAGNVMGDLSSRRGMVQGMDDMVGGGKTIKAEVPLSEMFGYSTTLRSMSQGRATYTMEFKHYSEAPKNVADAIITARGK
;
A
#
# COMPACT_ATOMS: atom_id res chain seq x y z
N MET A 1 1.94 32.06 -13.66
CA MET A 1 2.41 31.86 -15.06
C MET A 1 1.50 30.84 -15.73
N ALA A 2 1.34 30.87 -17.06
CA ALA A 2 0.58 29.81 -17.75
C ALA A 2 1.32 28.46 -17.58
N ARG A 3 0.56 27.38 -17.41
CA ARG A 3 1.14 26.02 -17.36
C ARG A 3 2.00 25.75 -18.61
N LYS A 4 3.19 25.19 -18.41
CA LYS A 4 4.05 24.75 -19.50
C LYS A 4 3.46 23.50 -20.19
N THR A 5 2.92 22.58 -19.40
CA THR A 5 2.19 21.40 -19.87
C THR A 5 0.74 21.49 -19.39
N PRO A 6 -0.28 21.44 -20.24
CA PRO A 6 -1.68 21.42 -19.84
C PRO A 6 -2.00 20.22 -18.93
N ILE A 7 -2.91 20.39 -17.96
CA ILE A 7 -3.22 19.39 -16.95
C ILE A 7 -3.75 18.07 -17.55
N GLU A 8 -4.47 18.13 -18.66
CA GLU A 8 -4.97 16.97 -19.42
C GLU A 8 -3.85 16.11 -20.00
N ARG A 9 -2.63 16.64 -20.07
CA ARG A 9 -1.43 15.93 -20.51
C ARG A 9 -0.53 15.43 -19.38
N TYR A 10 -1.02 15.49 -18.14
CA TYR A 10 -0.36 14.88 -16.99
C TYR A 10 -0.79 13.42 -16.88
N ARG A 11 0.13 12.56 -16.46
CA ARG A 11 -0.13 11.17 -16.08
C ARG A 11 0.62 10.88 -14.79
N ASN A 12 -0.11 10.58 -13.72
CA ASN A 12 0.45 10.14 -12.45
C ASN A 12 0.24 8.65 -12.33
N ILE A 13 1.26 7.87 -12.63
CA ILE A 13 1.16 6.42 -12.74
C ILE A 13 2.06 5.72 -11.73
N GLY A 14 1.59 4.58 -11.25
CA GLY A 14 2.39 3.63 -10.48
C GLY A 14 2.80 2.45 -11.33
N ILE A 15 4.01 1.97 -11.11
CA ILE A 15 4.47 0.69 -11.65
C ILE A 15 4.43 -0.31 -10.51
N SER A 16 3.59 -1.33 -10.64
CA SER A 16 3.39 -2.36 -9.62
C SER A 16 3.58 -3.75 -10.22
N ALA A 17 4.18 -4.64 -9.46
CA ALA A 17 4.47 -5.99 -9.92
C ALA A 17 4.68 -6.94 -8.74
N HIS A 18 4.57 -8.23 -8.99
CA HIS A 18 5.14 -9.24 -8.11
C HIS A 18 6.67 -9.15 -8.10
N ILE A 19 7.31 -9.67 -7.03
CA ILE A 19 8.78 -9.78 -6.94
C ILE A 19 9.30 -10.49 -8.21
N ASP A 20 10.40 -10.01 -8.73
CA ASP A 20 11.05 -10.53 -9.93
C ASP A 20 10.23 -10.50 -11.23
N ALA A 21 9.05 -9.88 -11.29
CA ALA A 21 8.32 -9.71 -12.57
C ALA A 21 9.00 -8.70 -13.53
N GLY A 22 10.06 -8.03 -13.09
CA GLY A 22 10.83 -7.09 -13.89
C GLY A 22 10.34 -5.64 -13.80
N LYS A 23 9.77 -5.27 -12.65
CA LYS A 23 9.30 -3.91 -12.37
C LYS A 23 10.42 -2.88 -12.55
N THR A 24 11.52 -3.00 -11.79
CA THR A 24 12.65 -2.07 -11.84
C THR A 24 13.26 -1.99 -13.23
N THR A 25 13.42 -3.14 -13.92
CA THR A 25 13.90 -3.18 -15.29
C THR A 25 12.97 -2.39 -16.23
N THR A 26 11.66 -2.54 -16.07
CA THR A 26 10.68 -1.80 -16.88
C THR A 26 10.78 -0.30 -16.63
N THR A 27 10.88 0.12 -15.37
CA THR A 27 11.04 1.52 -14.97
C THR A 27 12.34 2.12 -15.51
N GLU A 28 13.45 1.41 -15.41
CA GLU A 28 14.75 1.86 -15.99
C GLU A 28 14.68 2.04 -17.52
N ARG A 29 13.95 1.18 -18.23
CA ARG A 29 13.72 1.34 -19.68
C ARG A 29 12.86 2.57 -19.98
N ILE A 30 11.85 2.85 -19.16
CA ILE A 30 11.05 4.08 -19.30
C ILE A 30 11.96 5.31 -19.14
N LEU A 31 12.80 5.35 -18.12
CA LEU A 31 13.72 6.48 -17.87
C LEU A 31 14.73 6.65 -19.02
N PHE A 32 15.19 5.56 -19.60
CA PHE A 32 16.08 5.59 -20.75
C PHE A 32 15.39 6.15 -22.00
N TYR A 33 14.21 5.63 -22.37
CA TYR A 33 13.50 6.07 -23.57
C TYR A 33 12.95 7.50 -23.46
N THR A 34 12.68 7.98 -22.27
CA THR A 34 12.25 9.36 -22.02
C THR A 34 13.41 10.34 -21.87
N GLY A 35 14.65 9.86 -21.97
CA GLY A 35 15.87 10.69 -21.93
C GLY A 35 16.27 11.19 -20.54
N VAL A 36 15.64 10.66 -19.48
CA VAL A 36 16.03 10.96 -18.09
C VAL A 36 17.39 10.32 -17.78
N ASN A 37 17.59 9.09 -18.22
CA ASN A 37 18.86 8.37 -18.13
C ASN A 37 19.53 8.30 -19.49
N HIS A 38 20.85 8.54 -19.51
CA HIS A 38 21.66 8.41 -20.73
C HIS A 38 22.20 6.99 -20.97
N LYS A 39 22.13 6.14 -19.95
CA LYS A 39 22.53 4.72 -20.00
C LYS A 39 21.46 3.88 -19.33
N ILE A 40 21.32 2.67 -19.81
CA ILE A 40 20.45 1.67 -19.20
C ILE A 40 21.12 1.20 -17.89
N GLY A 41 20.42 1.36 -16.75
CA GLY A 41 20.78 0.76 -15.48
C GLY A 41 20.34 -0.71 -15.45
N GLU A 42 21.28 -1.61 -15.17
CA GLU A 42 20.95 -3.02 -14.97
C GLU A 42 20.82 -3.34 -13.49
N VAL A 43 19.71 -3.98 -13.11
CA VAL A 43 19.40 -4.32 -11.71
C VAL A 43 20.46 -5.26 -11.12
N HIS A 44 20.92 -6.23 -11.91
CA HIS A 44 21.92 -7.21 -11.49
C HIS A 44 23.29 -6.62 -11.21
N ASP A 45 23.59 -5.46 -11.78
CA ASP A 45 24.85 -4.74 -11.59
C ASP A 45 24.75 -3.69 -10.47
N GLY A 46 23.60 -3.59 -9.78
CA GLY A 46 23.34 -2.56 -8.76
C GLY A 46 23.32 -1.12 -9.32
N ALA A 47 23.07 -0.99 -10.63
CA ALA A 47 23.13 0.29 -11.35
C ALA A 47 21.75 0.91 -11.61
N ALA A 48 20.68 0.35 -11.03
CA ALA A 48 19.32 0.85 -11.19
C ALA A 48 19.14 2.20 -10.47
N THR A 49 18.65 3.18 -11.21
CA THR A 49 18.55 4.57 -10.75
C THR A 49 17.43 4.78 -9.74
N MET A 50 16.34 3.98 -9.83
CA MET A 50 15.20 4.06 -8.94
C MET A 50 15.41 3.30 -7.62
N ASP A 51 16.29 2.32 -7.58
CA ASP A 51 16.72 1.64 -6.36
C ASP A 51 17.87 2.43 -5.73
N TRP A 52 17.55 3.50 -5.04
CA TRP A 52 18.54 4.45 -4.51
C TRP A 52 19.16 4.03 -3.17
N MET A 53 18.52 3.12 -2.45
CA MET A 53 19.08 2.57 -1.21
C MET A 53 20.07 1.45 -1.51
N GLU A 54 21.20 1.44 -0.81
CA GLU A 54 22.16 0.32 -0.91
C GLU A 54 21.52 -1.04 -0.66
N GLN A 55 20.57 -1.11 0.28
CA GLN A 55 19.81 -2.32 0.60
C GLN A 55 18.93 -2.81 -0.56
N GLU A 56 18.36 -1.90 -1.34
CA GLU A 56 17.59 -2.22 -2.55
C GLU A 56 18.51 -2.83 -3.61
N GLN A 57 19.67 -2.21 -3.81
CA GLN A 57 20.68 -2.67 -4.77
C GLN A 57 21.27 -4.02 -4.39
N GLU A 58 21.63 -4.21 -3.11
CA GLU A 58 22.19 -5.47 -2.59
C GLU A 58 21.22 -6.63 -2.66
N ARG A 59 19.93 -6.38 -2.40
CA ARG A 59 18.88 -7.41 -2.34
C ARG A 59 18.14 -7.60 -3.66
N GLY A 60 18.26 -6.65 -4.59
CA GLY A 60 17.54 -6.64 -5.87
C GLY A 60 16.02 -6.46 -5.72
N ILE A 61 15.57 -5.84 -4.62
CA ILE A 61 14.15 -5.57 -4.35
C ILE A 61 13.91 -4.10 -4.06
N THR A 62 12.80 -3.55 -4.51
CA THR A 62 12.37 -2.21 -4.14
C THR A 62 11.75 -2.24 -2.73
N ILE A 63 12.27 -1.43 -1.84
CA ILE A 63 11.84 -1.32 -0.43
C ILE A 63 10.96 -0.11 -0.25
N THR A 64 11.39 1.03 -0.81
CA THR A 64 10.65 2.29 -0.71
C THR A 64 10.19 2.76 -2.09
N SER A 65 9.01 3.37 -2.14
CA SER A 65 8.54 3.97 -3.39
C SER A 65 9.41 5.17 -3.77
N ALA A 66 9.82 5.24 -5.04
CA ALA A 66 10.54 6.37 -5.61
C ALA A 66 9.63 7.11 -6.60
N ALA A 67 9.67 8.44 -6.59
CA ALA A 67 8.91 9.26 -7.52
C ALA A 67 9.83 9.97 -8.48
N THR A 68 9.52 9.92 -9.77
CA THR A 68 10.29 10.61 -10.80
C THR A 68 9.40 11.19 -11.88
N THR A 69 9.84 12.28 -12.51
CA THR A 69 9.13 12.93 -13.60
C THR A 69 9.86 12.72 -14.91
N CYS A 70 9.13 12.35 -15.95
CA CYS A 70 9.64 12.25 -17.31
C CYS A 70 8.63 12.80 -18.32
N PHE A 71 9.04 12.91 -19.58
CA PHE A 71 8.24 13.45 -20.67
C PHE A 71 8.21 12.48 -21.85
N TRP A 72 7.04 12.35 -22.48
CA TRP A 72 6.86 11.46 -23.61
C TRP A 72 6.01 12.11 -24.73
N LYS A 73 6.40 11.86 -25.99
CA LYS A 73 5.75 12.39 -27.20
C LYS A 73 5.26 11.29 -28.16
N GLY A 74 5.20 10.05 -27.70
CA GLY A 74 4.92 8.88 -28.52
C GLY A 74 6.18 8.25 -29.13
N MET A 75 6.08 6.99 -29.52
CA MET A 75 7.18 6.24 -30.16
C MET A 75 7.65 6.94 -31.46
N ASP A 76 6.72 7.43 -32.23
CA ASP A 76 6.93 8.08 -33.54
C ASP A 76 6.93 9.62 -33.44
N LEU A 77 6.98 10.16 -32.23
CA LEU A 77 6.95 11.61 -31.92
C LEU A 77 5.68 12.31 -32.45
N SER A 78 4.62 11.58 -32.72
CA SER A 78 3.36 12.12 -33.24
C SER A 78 2.45 12.73 -32.18
N LEU A 79 2.67 12.42 -30.91
CA LEU A 79 1.87 12.92 -29.81
C LEU A 79 2.41 14.23 -29.25
N PRO A 80 1.52 15.11 -28.74
CA PRO A 80 1.98 16.25 -27.96
C PRO A 80 2.70 15.78 -26.70
N GLU A 81 3.64 16.61 -26.22
CA GLU A 81 4.40 16.28 -25.02
C GLU A 81 3.49 16.08 -23.81
N HIS A 82 3.59 14.92 -23.19
CA HIS A 82 2.94 14.56 -21.95
C HIS A 82 3.96 14.53 -20.82
N ARG A 83 3.53 14.99 -19.65
CA ARG A 83 4.30 14.90 -18.41
C ARG A 83 3.86 13.67 -17.64
N ILE A 84 4.77 12.77 -17.36
CA ILE A 84 4.52 11.51 -16.67
C ILE A 84 5.27 11.54 -15.35
N ASN A 85 4.53 11.48 -14.24
CA ASN A 85 5.08 11.24 -12.92
C ASN A 85 4.94 9.75 -12.62
N ILE A 86 6.05 9.09 -12.39
CA ILE A 86 6.12 7.65 -12.11
C ILE A 86 6.40 7.47 -10.63
N ILE A 87 5.59 6.66 -9.97
CA ILE A 87 5.85 6.16 -8.62
C ILE A 87 6.16 4.67 -8.74
N ASP A 88 7.41 4.32 -8.47
CA ASP A 88 7.84 2.93 -8.41
C ASP A 88 7.47 2.34 -7.03
N THR A 89 6.66 1.28 -7.01
CA THR A 89 6.11 0.71 -5.77
C THR A 89 6.80 -0.58 -5.39
N PRO A 90 7.04 -0.87 -4.10
CA PRO A 90 7.58 -2.16 -3.68
C PRO A 90 6.71 -3.33 -4.13
N GLY A 91 7.35 -4.46 -4.41
CA GLY A 91 6.67 -5.71 -4.75
C GLY A 91 6.54 -6.68 -3.56
N HIS A 92 7.18 -6.41 -2.41
CA HIS A 92 7.21 -7.32 -1.28
C HIS A 92 6.07 -7.04 -0.28
N VAL A 93 5.47 -8.12 0.25
CA VAL A 93 4.31 -8.03 1.16
C VAL A 93 4.57 -7.29 2.46
N ASP A 94 5.80 -7.32 2.97
CA ASP A 94 6.18 -6.57 4.18
C ASP A 94 6.10 -5.05 3.98
N PHE A 95 6.08 -4.59 2.71
CA PHE A 95 5.98 -3.18 2.31
C PHE A 95 4.62 -2.82 1.71
N THR A 96 3.58 -3.59 2.02
CA THR A 96 2.20 -3.35 1.54
C THR A 96 1.73 -1.91 1.77
N ILE A 97 2.21 -1.28 2.85
CA ILE A 97 1.90 0.10 3.16
C ILE A 97 2.44 1.09 2.12
N GLU A 98 3.63 0.85 1.57
CA GLU A 98 4.18 1.70 0.50
C GLU A 98 3.33 1.59 -0.78
N VAL A 99 2.82 0.39 -1.06
CA VAL A 99 1.89 0.17 -2.17
C VAL A 99 0.57 0.92 -1.92
N GLU A 100 0.03 0.85 -0.71
CA GLU A 100 -1.22 1.52 -0.36
C GLU A 100 -1.10 3.04 -0.42
N ARG A 101 0.00 3.61 0.08
CA ARG A 101 0.31 5.04 -0.06
C ARG A 101 0.34 5.46 -1.52
N SER A 102 1.02 4.69 -2.35
CA SER A 102 1.14 4.96 -3.78
C SER A 102 -0.21 4.91 -4.46
N MET A 103 -1.00 3.86 -4.23
CA MET A 103 -2.34 3.70 -4.82
C MET A 103 -3.29 4.84 -4.43
N ARG A 104 -3.12 5.45 -3.27
CA ARG A 104 -3.95 6.58 -2.82
C ARG A 104 -3.70 7.87 -3.62
N VAL A 105 -2.50 8.07 -4.13
CA VAL A 105 -2.09 9.30 -4.81
C VAL A 105 -1.95 9.16 -6.32
N LEU A 106 -1.98 7.93 -6.83
CA LEU A 106 -1.93 7.64 -8.26
C LEU A 106 -3.27 7.89 -8.92
N ASP A 107 -3.20 8.28 -10.18
CA ASP A 107 -4.37 8.39 -11.04
C ASP A 107 -4.58 7.11 -11.86
N GLY A 108 -3.51 6.39 -12.17
CA GLY A 108 -3.54 5.11 -12.87
C GLY A 108 -2.35 4.23 -12.50
N ALA A 109 -2.40 2.96 -12.82
CA ALA A 109 -1.33 2.01 -12.55
C ALA A 109 -1.01 1.11 -13.75
N VAL A 110 0.26 0.79 -13.90
CA VAL A 110 0.74 -0.26 -14.81
C VAL A 110 1.06 -1.48 -13.96
N MET A 111 0.32 -2.55 -14.19
CA MET A 111 0.51 -3.84 -13.54
C MET A 111 1.42 -4.71 -14.42
N VAL A 112 2.63 -4.98 -13.95
CA VAL A 112 3.61 -5.80 -14.66
C VAL A 112 3.49 -7.25 -14.21
N TYR A 113 3.23 -8.15 -15.14
CA TYR A 113 3.12 -9.60 -14.92
C TYR A 113 4.30 -10.32 -15.57
N ASP A 114 4.78 -11.37 -14.92
CA ASP A 114 5.75 -12.30 -15.52
C ASP A 114 5.01 -13.21 -16.52
N SER A 115 5.52 -13.34 -17.73
CA SER A 115 4.89 -14.15 -18.78
C SER A 115 4.86 -15.65 -18.46
N VAL A 116 5.70 -16.12 -17.55
CA VAL A 116 5.77 -17.51 -17.07
C VAL A 116 4.98 -17.68 -15.78
N GLY A 117 5.23 -16.86 -14.77
CA GLY A 117 4.54 -16.92 -13.46
C GLY A 117 3.10 -16.43 -13.51
N GLY A 118 2.79 -15.49 -14.38
CA GLY A 118 1.45 -14.91 -14.53
C GLY A 118 0.99 -14.13 -13.31
N VAL A 119 -0.25 -14.40 -12.88
CA VAL A 119 -0.82 -13.80 -11.67
C VAL A 119 -0.33 -14.55 -10.44
N GLN A 120 0.40 -13.86 -9.59
CA GLN A 120 0.99 -14.37 -8.36
C GLN A 120 0.36 -13.71 -7.13
N PRO A 121 0.55 -14.19 -5.89
CA PRO A 121 -0.16 -13.71 -4.70
C PRO A 121 -0.08 -12.20 -4.47
N GLN A 122 1.10 -11.64 -4.66
CA GLN A 122 1.30 -10.20 -4.52
C GLN A 122 0.54 -9.40 -5.58
N SER A 123 0.38 -9.97 -6.79
CA SER A 123 -0.46 -9.37 -7.83
C SER A 123 -1.91 -9.25 -7.36
N GLU A 124 -2.43 -10.27 -6.65
CA GLU A 124 -3.79 -10.26 -6.10
C GLU A 124 -3.94 -9.19 -5.00
N THR A 125 -2.96 -9.05 -4.13
CA THR A 125 -2.97 -8.06 -3.06
C THR A 125 -2.95 -6.63 -3.62
N VAL A 126 -2.03 -6.35 -4.54
CA VAL A 126 -1.96 -5.04 -5.21
C VAL A 126 -3.24 -4.76 -5.99
N TRP A 127 -3.81 -5.79 -6.64
CA TRP A 127 -5.07 -5.67 -7.37
C TRP A 127 -6.24 -5.28 -6.45
N ARG A 128 -6.34 -5.90 -5.27
CA ARG A 128 -7.35 -5.53 -4.25
C ARG A 128 -7.20 -4.09 -3.77
N GLN A 129 -5.96 -3.63 -3.56
CA GLN A 129 -5.69 -2.25 -3.18
C GLN A 129 -6.08 -1.28 -4.30
N ALA A 130 -5.75 -1.59 -5.55
CA ALA A 130 -6.16 -0.79 -6.69
C ALA A 130 -7.70 -0.74 -6.84
N ASN A 131 -8.41 -1.82 -6.53
CA ASN A 131 -9.88 -1.84 -6.49
C ASN A 131 -10.42 -0.94 -5.38
N LYS A 132 -9.83 -0.99 -4.18
CA LYS A 132 -10.21 -0.14 -3.03
C LYS A 132 -10.17 1.35 -3.39
N TYR A 133 -9.16 1.78 -4.10
CA TYR A 133 -8.97 3.18 -4.52
C TYR A 133 -9.51 3.47 -5.92
N LYS A 134 -10.16 2.52 -6.57
CA LYS A 134 -10.73 2.64 -7.93
C LYS A 134 -9.72 3.13 -8.96
N VAL A 135 -8.48 2.66 -8.86
CA VAL A 135 -7.38 3.06 -9.76
C VAL A 135 -7.50 2.32 -11.10
N PRO A 136 -7.63 3.03 -12.23
CA PRO A 136 -7.57 2.44 -13.58
C PRO A 136 -6.22 1.76 -13.83
N ARG A 137 -6.22 0.66 -14.58
CA ARG A 137 -5.04 -0.18 -14.78
C ARG A 137 -4.78 -0.55 -16.22
N LEU A 138 -3.49 -0.59 -16.56
CA LEU A 138 -2.94 -1.28 -17.72
C LEU A 138 -2.28 -2.58 -17.24
N ALA A 139 -2.31 -3.62 -18.06
CA ALA A 139 -1.55 -4.84 -17.86
C ALA A 139 -0.38 -4.92 -18.84
N PHE A 140 0.81 -5.15 -18.35
CA PHE A 140 2.02 -5.35 -19.15
C PHE A 140 2.64 -6.70 -18.82
N VAL A 141 2.55 -7.65 -19.76
CA VAL A 141 3.15 -8.99 -19.62
C VAL A 141 4.60 -8.91 -20.07
N ASN A 142 5.49 -8.94 -19.10
CA ASN A 142 6.94 -8.81 -19.29
C ASN A 142 7.62 -10.18 -19.42
N LYS A 143 8.86 -10.17 -19.83
CA LYS A 143 9.73 -11.35 -19.97
C LYS A 143 9.23 -12.37 -21.01
N MET A 144 8.64 -11.89 -22.09
CA MET A 144 8.20 -12.74 -23.19
C MET A 144 9.34 -13.54 -23.86
N ASP A 145 10.58 -13.22 -23.55
CA ASP A 145 11.80 -13.92 -23.99
C ASP A 145 12.16 -15.14 -23.11
N ARG A 146 11.46 -15.38 -22.00
CA ARG A 146 11.73 -16.51 -21.11
C ARG A 146 11.07 -17.79 -21.59
N VAL A 147 11.72 -18.94 -21.31
CA VAL A 147 11.17 -20.27 -21.58
C VAL A 147 9.87 -20.47 -20.77
N GLY A 148 8.82 -20.89 -21.43
CA GLY A 148 7.47 -21.05 -20.84
C GLY A 148 6.62 -19.78 -20.91
N ALA A 149 7.06 -18.71 -21.59
CA ALA A 149 6.31 -17.49 -21.76
C ALA A 149 5.02 -17.70 -22.58
N ASP A 150 3.88 -17.28 -22.03
CA ASP A 150 2.58 -17.40 -22.68
C ASP A 150 1.66 -16.22 -22.30
N PHE A 151 1.48 -15.30 -23.24
CA PHE A 151 0.66 -14.10 -23.10
C PHE A 151 -0.82 -14.40 -22.85
N PHE A 152 -1.38 -15.31 -23.60
CA PHE A 152 -2.82 -15.61 -23.50
C PHE A 152 -3.19 -16.40 -22.26
N ARG A 153 -2.27 -17.21 -21.76
CA ARG A 153 -2.41 -17.90 -20.48
C ARG A 153 -2.44 -16.86 -19.34
N VAL A 154 -1.54 -15.87 -19.35
CA VAL A 154 -1.55 -14.81 -18.34
C VAL A 154 -2.87 -14.04 -18.39
N ARG A 155 -3.38 -13.75 -19.60
CA ARG A 155 -4.71 -13.17 -19.78
C ARG A 155 -5.80 -14.00 -19.09
N GLN A 156 -5.78 -15.31 -19.29
CA GLN A 156 -6.78 -16.19 -18.68
C GLN A 156 -6.64 -16.21 -17.16
N MET A 157 -5.41 -16.26 -16.63
CA MET A 157 -5.17 -16.15 -15.19
C MET A 157 -5.71 -14.85 -14.59
N MET A 158 -5.60 -13.73 -15.31
CA MET A 158 -6.19 -12.45 -14.85
C MET A 158 -7.72 -12.55 -14.74
N VAL A 159 -8.39 -13.22 -15.70
CA VAL A 159 -9.84 -13.45 -15.64
C VAL A 159 -10.19 -14.33 -14.43
N ASP A 160 -9.51 -15.45 -14.28
CA ASP A 160 -9.85 -16.48 -13.28
C ASP A 160 -9.52 -16.05 -11.86
N ARG A 161 -8.34 -15.47 -11.64
CA ARG A 161 -7.84 -15.12 -10.29
C ARG A 161 -8.17 -13.71 -9.85
N LEU A 162 -8.16 -12.75 -10.77
CA LEU A 162 -8.40 -11.32 -10.44
C LEU A 162 -9.83 -10.86 -10.78
N ARG A 163 -10.61 -11.70 -11.45
CA ARG A 163 -11.91 -11.33 -12.03
C ARG A 163 -11.81 -10.07 -12.90
N ALA A 164 -10.68 -9.94 -13.60
CA ALA A 164 -10.38 -8.83 -14.48
C ALA A 164 -11.04 -9.03 -15.85
N ASN A 165 -11.12 -7.95 -16.60
CA ASN A 165 -11.55 -7.98 -18.01
C ASN A 165 -10.40 -7.46 -18.91
N PRO A 166 -9.31 -8.23 -19.07
CA PRO A 166 -8.17 -7.81 -19.85
C PRO A 166 -8.48 -7.83 -21.35
N VAL A 167 -8.24 -6.71 -22.00
CA VAL A 167 -8.43 -6.51 -23.44
C VAL A 167 -7.07 -6.38 -24.12
N PRO A 168 -6.55 -7.40 -24.81
CA PRO A 168 -5.32 -7.29 -25.58
C PRO A 168 -5.42 -6.19 -26.64
N ILE A 169 -4.46 -5.28 -26.64
CA ILE A 169 -4.27 -4.26 -27.68
C ILE A 169 -3.03 -4.54 -28.53
N VAL A 170 -2.27 -5.53 -28.16
CA VAL A 170 -1.19 -6.10 -28.94
C VAL A 170 -1.24 -7.63 -28.91
N VAL A 171 -0.63 -8.26 -29.89
CA VAL A 171 -0.40 -9.72 -29.94
C VAL A 171 1.09 -9.96 -30.06
N PRO A 172 1.71 -10.84 -29.27
CA PRO A 172 3.16 -11.11 -29.36
C PRO A 172 3.51 -11.80 -30.70
N ILE A 173 4.66 -11.43 -31.24
CA ILE A 173 5.26 -12.11 -32.40
C ILE A 173 6.31 -13.09 -31.88
N GLY A 174 5.91 -14.37 -31.79
CA GLY A 174 6.70 -15.40 -31.16
C GLY A 174 6.70 -15.34 -29.63
N ALA A 175 7.42 -16.26 -29.01
CA ALA A 175 7.63 -16.34 -27.57
C ALA A 175 9.01 -16.96 -27.33
N GLU A 176 9.48 -16.86 -26.07
CA GLU A 176 10.79 -17.38 -25.66
C GLU A 176 11.93 -16.76 -26.48
N GLU A 177 12.89 -17.55 -26.92
CA GLU A 177 14.01 -17.09 -27.76
C GLU A 177 13.54 -16.53 -29.12
N ASN A 178 12.35 -16.91 -29.56
CA ASN A 178 11.73 -16.44 -30.81
C ASN A 178 10.86 -15.19 -30.65
N PHE A 179 10.83 -14.57 -29.47
CA PHE A 179 10.12 -13.32 -29.26
C PHE A 179 10.80 -12.17 -30.01
N LYS A 180 10.17 -11.70 -31.09
CA LYS A 180 10.75 -10.69 -32.00
C LYS A 180 10.15 -9.30 -31.81
N GLY A 181 8.88 -9.20 -31.45
CA GLY A 181 8.15 -7.96 -31.37
C GLY A 181 6.68 -8.18 -31.06
N VAL A 182 5.84 -7.22 -31.39
CA VAL A 182 4.39 -7.28 -31.19
C VAL A 182 3.63 -6.80 -32.43
N VAL A 183 2.39 -7.27 -32.57
CA VAL A 183 1.45 -6.69 -33.52
C VAL A 183 0.58 -5.69 -32.77
N ASP A 184 0.58 -4.44 -33.20
CA ASP A 184 -0.34 -3.42 -32.71
C ASP A 184 -1.71 -3.60 -33.37
N LEU A 185 -2.72 -3.98 -32.58
CA LEU A 185 -4.07 -4.25 -33.03
C LEU A 185 -4.83 -2.97 -33.40
N LEU A 186 -4.42 -1.81 -32.91
CA LEU A 186 -5.02 -0.53 -33.31
C LEU A 186 -4.65 -0.17 -34.76
N LYS A 187 -3.38 -0.32 -35.10
CA LYS A 187 -2.84 -0.01 -36.42
C LYS A 187 -2.83 -1.19 -37.38
N MET A 188 -3.02 -2.40 -36.89
CA MET A 188 -2.82 -3.66 -37.62
C MET A 188 -1.47 -3.72 -38.33
N LYS A 189 -0.42 -3.42 -37.59
CA LYS A 189 0.97 -3.46 -38.06
C LYS A 189 1.84 -4.18 -37.01
N ALA A 190 2.81 -4.92 -37.52
CA ALA A 190 3.87 -5.49 -36.66
C ALA A 190 4.90 -4.41 -36.29
N ILE A 191 5.37 -4.46 -35.05
CA ILE A 191 6.42 -3.57 -34.54
C ILE A 191 7.62 -4.43 -34.18
N PHE A 192 8.79 -4.10 -34.75
CA PHE A 192 10.07 -4.72 -34.47
C PHE A 192 11.04 -3.67 -33.96
N TRP A 193 11.73 -4.00 -32.85
CA TRP A 193 12.76 -3.12 -32.27
C TRP A 193 14.15 -3.61 -32.62
N ASP A 194 15.02 -2.67 -32.99
CA ASP A 194 16.41 -2.95 -33.34
C ASP A 194 17.27 -3.15 -32.07
N GLU A 195 17.85 -4.33 -31.93
CA GLU A 195 18.67 -4.69 -30.77
C GLU A 195 19.98 -3.89 -30.72
N ALA A 196 20.57 -3.56 -31.85
CA ALA A 196 21.83 -2.81 -31.90
C ALA A 196 21.70 -1.39 -31.35
N SER A 197 20.52 -0.80 -31.49
CA SER A 197 20.18 0.52 -30.93
C SER A 197 19.57 0.44 -29.51
N GLN A 198 19.61 -0.69 -28.85
CA GLN A 198 18.95 -0.91 -27.56
C GLN A 198 17.44 -0.56 -27.60
N GLY A 199 16.78 -0.86 -28.73
CA GLY A 199 15.37 -0.58 -28.93
C GLY A 199 15.02 0.87 -29.26
N MET A 200 15.99 1.78 -29.38
CA MET A 200 15.71 3.18 -29.76
C MET A 200 15.15 3.31 -31.18
N LYS A 201 15.54 2.40 -32.07
CA LYS A 201 15.00 2.32 -33.43
C LYS A 201 14.01 1.17 -33.52
N PHE A 202 12.93 1.40 -34.25
CA PHE A 202 11.91 0.40 -34.51
C PHE A 202 11.37 0.56 -35.94
N SER A 203 10.71 -0.48 -36.44
CA SER A 203 10.03 -0.48 -37.74
C SER A 203 8.60 -0.96 -37.61
N TYR A 204 7.72 -0.40 -38.44
CA TYR A 204 6.41 -0.94 -38.68
C TYR A 204 6.44 -1.81 -39.93
N GLU A 205 5.96 -3.02 -39.83
CA GLU A 205 5.96 -4.00 -40.94
C GLU A 205 4.56 -4.64 -41.08
N GLU A 206 4.39 -5.37 -42.16
CA GLU A 206 3.18 -6.17 -42.34
C GLU A 206 3.11 -7.31 -41.30
N ILE A 207 1.89 -7.68 -40.92
CA ILE A 207 1.67 -8.77 -39.97
C ILE A 207 2.15 -10.08 -40.60
N PRO A 208 2.96 -10.89 -39.88
CA PRO A 208 3.32 -12.22 -40.33
C PRO A 208 2.09 -13.05 -40.69
N ALA A 209 2.13 -13.75 -41.81
CA ALA A 209 0.97 -14.44 -42.38
C ALA A 209 0.35 -15.45 -41.39
N GLU A 210 1.18 -16.13 -40.60
CA GLU A 210 0.76 -17.08 -39.57
C GLU A 210 -0.01 -16.46 -38.40
N LEU A 211 0.14 -15.16 -38.19
CA LEU A 211 -0.52 -14.43 -37.09
C LEU A 211 -1.75 -13.64 -37.56
N LEU A 212 -1.95 -13.51 -38.84
CA LEU A 212 -2.98 -12.61 -39.41
C LEU A 212 -4.37 -12.92 -38.88
N GLU A 213 -4.78 -14.18 -38.90
CA GLU A 213 -6.12 -14.61 -38.43
C GLU A 213 -6.26 -14.43 -36.89
N THR A 214 -5.22 -14.74 -36.15
CA THR A 214 -5.20 -14.48 -34.70
C THR A 214 -5.34 -12.99 -34.38
N CYS A 215 -4.62 -12.15 -35.12
CA CYS A 215 -4.70 -10.70 -34.96
C CYS A 215 -6.07 -10.15 -35.36
N LYS A 216 -6.69 -10.62 -36.42
CA LYS A 216 -8.05 -10.23 -36.80
C LYS A 216 -9.06 -10.59 -35.71
N SER A 217 -9.00 -11.80 -35.17
CA SER A 217 -9.89 -12.24 -34.09
C SER A 217 -9.75 -11.40 -32.83
N TRP A 218 -8.51 -11.09 -32.41
CA TRP A 218 -8.29 -10.24 -31.23
C TRP A 218 -8.62 -8.77 -31.51
N ARG A 219 -8.42 -8.27 -32.72
CA ARG A 219 -8.88 -6.93 -33.11
C ARG A 219 -10.40 -6.82 -33.00
N GLU A 220 -11.14 -7.80 -33.50
CA GLU A 220 -12.60 -7.82 -33.39
C GLU A 220 -13.05 -7.72 -31.92
N LYS A 221 -12.50 -8.54 -31.05
CA LYS A 221 -12.78 -8.48 -29.60
C LYS A 221 -12.41 -7.12 -28.96
N MET A 222 -11.30 -6.51 -29.38
CA MET A 222 -10.91 -5.18 -28.94
C MET A 222 -11.88 -4.10 -29.39
N VAL A 223 -12.33 -4.15 -30.67
CA VAL A 223 -13.30 -3.21 -31.22
C VAL A 223 -14.68 -3.37 -30.57
N GLU A 224 -15.12 -4.59 -30.31
CA GLU A 224 -16.35 -4.87 -29.54
C GLU A 224 -16.27 -4.27 -28.16
N ALA A 225 -15.15 -4.50 -27.44
CA ALA A 225 -14.93 -3.93 -26.11
C ALA A 225 -14.96 -2.38 -26.12
N ALA A 226 -14.46 -1.75 -27.18
CA ALA A 226 -14.54 -0.29 -27.36
C ALA A 226 -15.96 0.17 -27.66
N ALA A 227 -16.69 -0.56 -28.51
CA ALA A 227 -18.07 -0.23 -28.89
C ALA A 227 -19.03 -0.23 -27.68
N GLU A 228 -18.82 -1.12 -26.73
CA GLU A 228 -19.63 -1.20 -25.49
C GLU A 228 -19.51 0.03 -24.57
N ALA A 229 -18.61 0.96 -24.85
CA ALA A 229 -18.43 2.16 -24.04
C ALA A 229 -19.60 3.14 -24.12
N SER A 230 -20.33 3.17 -25.24
CA SER A 230 -21.49 4.04 -25.42
C SER A 230 -22.41 3.54 -26.51
N GLU A 231 -23.70 3.89 -26.41
CA GLU A 231 -24.70 3.61 -27.44
C GLU A 231 -24.30 4.17 -28.80
N ALA A 232 -23.67 5.35 -28.82
CA ALA A 232 -23.22 5.97 -30.06
C ALA A 232 -22.12 5.17 -30.78
N LEU A 233 -21.15 4.64 -30.03
CA LEU A 233 -20.08 3.78 -30.55
C LEU A 233 -20.63 2.43 -30.98
N MET A 234 -21.55 1.84 -30.21
CA MET A 234 -22.21 0.59 -30.57
C MET A 234 -22.99 0.71 -31.86
N ASN A 235 -23.77 1.77 -32.07
CA ASN A 235 -24.50 2.01 -33.28
C ASN A 235 -23.57 2.15 -34.50
N ARG A 236 -22.47 2.92 -34.36
CA ARG A 236 -21.45 3.01 -35.44
C ARG A 236 -20.86 1.65 -35.80
N TYR A 237 -20.54 0.85 -34.77
CA TYR A 237 -20.01 -0.49 -34.98
C TYR A 237 -21.01 -1.42 -35.72
N LEU A 238 -22.28 -1.40 -35.29
CA LEU A 238 -23.33 -2.21 -35.92
C LEU A 238 -23.62 -1.79 -37.36
N ASP A 239 -23.55 -0.49 -37.65
CA ASP A 239 -23.84 0.04 -39.01
C ASP A 239 -22.66 -0.19 -39.98
N ALA A 240 -21.41 0.00 -39.50
CA ALA A 240 -20.22 -0.06 -40.35
C ALA A 240 -19.46 -1.39 -40.28
N GLY A 241 -19.73 -2.22 -39.26
CA GLY A 241 -18.98 -3.45 -38.96
C GLY A 241 -17.58 -3.22 -38.42
N GLU A 242 -17.16 -1.96 -38.26
CA GLU A 242 -15.85 -1.57 -37.73
C GLU A 242 -15.91 -0.16 -37.10
N LEU A 243 -14.91 0.19 -36.27
CA LEU A 243 -14.71 1.52 -35.71
C LEU A 243 -13.38 2.12 -36.18
N SER A 244 -13.32 3.44 -36.30
CA SER A 244 -12.06 4.15 -36.55
C SER A 244 -11.07 3.95 -35.40
N GLU A 245 -9.76 4.14 -35.65
CA GLU A 245 -8.74 4.06 -34.60
C GLU A 245 -9.05 5.04 -33.46
N GLU A 246 -9.53 6.24 -33.76
CA GLU A 246 -9.91 7.26 -32.78
C GLU A 246 -11.10 6.81 -31.93
N ASP A 247 -12.13 6.23 -32.55
CA ASP A 247 -13.31 5.70 -31.85
C ASP A 247 -12.95 4.50 -30.96
N VAL A 248 -12.06 3.62 -31.42
CA VAL A 248 -11.54 2.51 -30.61
C VAL A 248 -10.78 3.04 -29.40
N LYS A 249 -9.87 3.99 -29.60
CA LYS A 249 -9.14 4.63 -28.49
C LYS A 249 -10.08 5.29 -27.49
N LEU A 250 -11.07 6.03 -27.97
CA LEU A 250 -12.06 6.69 -27.11
C LEU A 250 -12.85 5.68 -26.29
N GLY A 251 -13.34 4.61 -26.92
CA GLY A 251 -14.12 3.57 -26.25
C GLY A 251 -13.31 2.81 -25.21
N LEU A 252 -12.11 2.38 -25.54
CA LEU A 252 -11.21 1.69 -24.63
C LEU A 252 -10.80 2.60 -23.47
N ARG A 253 -10.49 3.88 -23.73
CA ARG A 253 -10.17 4.84 -22.69
C ARG A 253 -11.34 5.02 -21.72
N THR A 254 -12.54 5.24 -22.23
CA THR A 254 -13.75 5.45 -21.41
C THR A 254 -13.97 4.27 -20.45
N ARG A 255 -13.89 3.06 -20.94
CA ARG A 255 -14.09 1.85 -20.12
C ARG A 255 -12.93 1.56 -19.18
N THR A 256 -11.71 1.90 -19.58
CA THR A 256 -10.53 1.79 -18.70
C THR A 256 -10.63 2.75 -17.53
N LEU A 257 -11.02 4.00 -17.75
CA LEU A 257 -11.23 5.00 -16.71
C LEU A 257 -12.37 4.60 -15.74
N ALA A 258 -13.40 3.94 -16.27
CA ALA A 258 -14.48 3.38 -15.45
C ALA A 258 -14.07 2.11 -14.65
N GLY A 259 -12.88 1.55 -14.93
CA GLY A 259 -12.40 0.32 -14.28
C GLY A 259 -13.03 -0.96 -14.84
N GLU A 260 -13.77 -0.89 -15.94
CA GLU A 260 -14.48 -2.02 -16.53
C GLU A 260 -13.59 -2.97 -17.33
N ILE A 261 -12.55 -2.43 -17.94
CA ILE A 261 -11.58 -3.19 -18.74
C ILE A 261 -10.15 -2.78 -18.34
N GLN A 262 -9.19 -3.63 -18.70
CA GLN A 262 -7.76 -3.37 -18.58
C GLN A 262 -7.08 -3.61 -19.91
N PRO A 263 -6.64 -2.58 -20.64
CA PRO A 263 -5.81 -2.76 -21.83
C PRO A 263 -4.57 -3.58 -21.50
N MET A 264 -4.30 -4.59 -22.34
CA MET A 264 -3.25 -5.56 -22.08
C MET A 264 -2.20 -5.54 -23.19
N LEU A 265 -0.94 -5.41 -22.78
CA LEU A 265 0.23 -5.39 -23.66
C LEU A 265 1.24 -6.46 -23.22
N CYS A 266 2.25 -6.67 -24.04
CA CYS A 266 3.37 -7.52 -23.69
C CYS A 266 4.69 -6.98 -24.25
N GLY A 267 5.77 -7.53 -23.72
CA GLY A 267 7.12 -7.21 -24.14
C GLY A 267 8.19 -7.95 -23.35
N SER A 268 9.42 -7.55 -23.57
CA SER A 268 10.55 -7.91 -22.74
C SER A 268 11.37 -6.65 -22.46
N ALA A 269 11.27 -6.14 -21.24
CA ALA A 269 12.04 -4.97 -20.82
C ALA A 269 13.55 -5.25 -20.92
N PHE A 270 13.97 -6.45 -20.53
CA PHE A 270 15.37 -6.87 -20.62
C PHE A 270 15.90 -6.86 -22.07
N LYS A 271 15.09 -7.31 -23.03
CA LYS A 271 15.41 -7.31 -24.47
C LYS A 271 15.05 -6.00 -25.18
N ASN A 272 14.66 -4.96 -24.44
CA ASN A 272 14.34 -3.63 -24.99
C ASN A 272 13.19 -3.65 -26.00
N LYS A 273 12.14 -4.48 -25.78
CA LYS A 273 11.00 -4.65 -26.70
C LYS A 273 9.68 -4.39 -25.98
N GLY A 274 8.84 -3.53 -26.53
CA GLY A 274 7.46 -3.31 -26.09
C GLY A 274 7.24 -2.19 -25.07
N VAL A 275 8.27 -1.67 -24.40
CA VAL A 275 8.12 -0.63 -23.35
C VAL A 275 7.64 0.70 -23.94
N GLN A 276 8.14 1.13 -25.10
CA GLN A 276 7.68 2.36 -25.73
C GLN A 276 6.19 2.26 -26.13
N ARG A 277 5.75 1.10 -26.63
CA ARG A 277 4.34 0.89 -26.94
C ARG A 277 3.46 0.94 -25.68
N MET A 278 3.96 0.47 -24.57
CA MET A 278 3.30 0.61 -23.28
C MET A 278 3.20 2.09 -22.85
N LEU A 279 4.24 2.91 -23.06
CA LEU A 279 4.19 4.35 -22.82
C LEU A 279 3.13 5.07 -23.65
N ASP A 280 2.99 4.69 -24.93
CA ASP A 280 1.90 5.19 -25.78
C ASP A 280 0.53 4.81 -25.22
N ALA A 281 0.38 3.57 -24.72
CA ALA A 281 -0.85 3.12 -24.08
C ALA A 281 -1.15 3.87 -22.76
N VAL A 282 -0.12 4.26 -22.00
CA VAL A 282 -0.29 5.12 -20.83
C VAL A 282 -0.89 6.47 -21.21
N ILE A 283 -0.43 7.06 -22.31
CA ILE A 283 -1.00 8.31 -22.82
C ILE A 283 -2.43 8.12 -23.32
N ASP A 284 -2.67 7.07 -24.08
CA ASP A 284 -3.96 6.82 -24.72
C ASP A 284 -5.05 6.46 -23.71
N PHE A 285 -4.75 5.66 -22.69
CA PHE A 285 -5.76 4.99 -21.85
C PHE A 285 -5.72 5.34 -20.36
N MET A 286 -4.61 5.86 -19.85
CA MET A 286 -4.54 6.23 -18.43
C MET A 286 -5.09 7.63 -18.17
N PRO A 287 -5.68 7.87 -16.98
CA PRO A 287 -6.30 9.15 -16.68
C PRO A 287 -5.28 10.28 -16.51
N SER A 288 -5.73 11.47 -16.86
CA SER A 288 -5.14 12.72 -16.38
C SER A 288 -5.81 13.13 -15.05
N PRO A 289 -5.24 14.10 -14.30
CA PRO A 289 -5.87 14.56 -13.06
C PRO A 289 -7.30 15.07 -13.21
N ILE A 290 -7.69 15.58 -14.37
CA ILE A 290 -9.06 16.07 -14.63
C ILE A 290 -10.05 14.96 -14.97
N ASP A 291 -9.58 13.76 -15.32
CA ASP A 291 -10.44 12.60 -15.57
C ASP A 291 -10.90 11.92 -14.26
N ILE A 292 -10.31 12.31 -13.14
CA ILE A 292 -10.60 11.76 -11.82
C ILE A 292 -11.63 12.65 -11.12
N PRO A 293 -12.58 12.06 -10.38
CA PRO A 293 -13.53 12.86 -9.60
C PRO A 293 -12.82 13.84 -8.66
N PRO A 294 -13.42 14.99 -8.34
CA PRO A 294 -12.91 15.91 -7.33
C PRO A 294 -12.56 15.16 -6.04
N VAL A 295 -11.40 15.49 -5.45
CA VAL A 295 -10.95 14.80 -4.24
C VAL A 295 -11.90 15.11 -3.08
N PRO A 296 -12.48 14.08 -2.42
CA PRO A 296 -13.37 14.29 -1.30
C PRO A 296 -12.61 14.60 -0.01
N GLY A 297 -13.29 15.26 0.90
CA GLY A 297 -12.79 15.56 2.24
C GLY A 297 -13.89 16.12 3.12
N THR A 298 -13.52 16.53 4.33
CA THR A 298 -14.38 17.19 5.29
C THR A 298 -13.88 18.58 5.60
N ASP A 299 -14.78 19.53 5.77
CA ASP A 299 -14.43 20.88 6.20
C ASP A 299 -14.22 20.97 7.73
N ASP A 300 -14.03 22.18 8.25
CA ASP A 300 -13.83 22.46 9.68
C ASP A 300 -15.05 22.11 10.57
N ASP A 301 -16.23 22.01 9.97
CA ASP A 301 -17.50 21.64 10.62
C ASP A 301 -17.84 20.14 10.43
N ASP A 302 -16.89 19.31 9.99
CA ASP A 302 -17.07 17.87 9.64
C ASP A 302 -18.10 17.63 8.52
N LYS A 303 -18.36 18.63 7.66
CA LYS A 303 -19.25 18.47 6.50
C LYS A 303 -18.47 17.98 5.29
N GLU A 304 -19.07 17.07 4.54
CA GLU A 304 -18.51 16.61 3.28
C GLU A 304 -18.32 17.74 2.28
N THR A 305 -17.14 17.81 1.70
CA THR A 305 -16.74 18.77 0.68
C THR A 305 -15.77 18.13 -0.31
N SER A 306 -15.41 18.84 -1.37
CA SER A 306 -14.46 18.34 -2.35
C SER A 306 -13.66 19.49 -2.98
N ARG A 307 -12.57 19.14 -3.66
CA ARG A 307 -11.74 20.07 -4.44
C ARG A 307 -11.59 19.59 -5.86
N ARG A 308 -11.79 20.50 -6.81
CA ARG A 308 -11.57 20.23 -8.24
C ARG A 308 -10.06 20.28 -8.57
N PRO A 309 -9.57 19.49 -9.51
CA PRO A 309 -8.18 19.54 -9.96
C PRO A 309 -7.93 20.75 -10.88
N ALA A 310 -7.90 21.94 -10.31
CA ALA A 310 -7.72 23.20 -11.03
C ALA A 310 -6.77 24.13 -10.26
N ASP A 311 -5.99 24.93 -10.99
CA ASP A 311 -5.02 25.86 -10.41
C ASP A 311 -5.69 27.07 -9.70
N ASP A 312 -6.89 27.43 -10.12
CA ASP A 312 -7.71 28.52 -9.56
C ASP A 312 -8.53 28.10 -8.34
N GLU A 313 -8.48 26.81 -7.97
CA GLU A 313 -9.16 26.28 -6.80
C GLU A 313 -8.33 26.56 -5.53
N LYS A 314 -8.97 26.47 -4.36
CA LYS A 314 -8.28 26.57 -3.07
C LYS A 314 -7.32 25.40 -2.89
N PHE A 315 -6.13 25.70 -2.37
CA PHE A 315 -5.06 24.70 -2.22
C PHE A 315 -5.44 23.55 -1.31
N ALA A 316 -5.21 22.34 -1.77
CA ALA A 316 -5.27 21.10 -1.00
C ALA A 316 -4.28 20.07 -1.54
N ALA A 317 -3.53 19.47 -0.64
CA ALA A 317 -2.54 18.43 -0.95
C ALA A 317 -2.49 17.36 0.13
N LEU A 318 -2.00 16.19 -0.24
CA LEU A 318 -1.75 15.08 0.65
C LEU A 318 -0.25 14.83 0.76
N ALA A 319 0.27 14.83 1.98
CA ALA A 319 1.62 14.38 2.28
C ALA A 319 1.61 12.85 2.33
N PHE A 320 2.10 12.19 1.29
CA PHE A 320 1.97 10.74 1.15
C PHE A 320 3.25 9.97 1.49
N LYS A 321 4.39 10.65 1.54
CA LYS A 321 5.68 10.03 1.88
C LYS A 321 6.61 11.04 2.54
N LEU A 322 7.29 10.59 3.59
CA LEU A 322 8.42 11.29 4.19
C LEU A 322 9.69 10.50 3.92
N MET A 323 10.80 11.21 3.75
CA MET A 323 12.12 10.62 3.55
C MET A 323 13.16 11.52 4.19
N THR A 324 14.13 10.93 4.85
CA THR A 324 15.30 11.67 5.38
C THR A 324 16.41 11.67 4.33
N ASP A 325 16.82 12.84 3.91
CA ASP A 325 17.92 13.03 2.97
C ASP A 325 19.16 13.55 3.70
N PRO A 326 20.36 12.96 3.45
CA PRO A 326 21.59 13.36 4.12
C PRO A 326 21.98 14.83 3.92
N TYR A 327 21.59 15.44 2.80
CA TYR A 327 22.02 16.79 2.40
C TYR A 327 20.99 17.88 2.65
N VAL A 328 19.71 17.56 2.49
CA VAL A 328 18.62 18.53 2.62
C VAL A 328 17.75 18.32 3.86
N GLY A 329 17.95 17.24 4.57
CA GLY A 329 17.14 16.87 5.74
C GLY A 329 15.83 16.20 5.35
N GLN A 330 14.75 16.49 6.08
CA GLN A 330 13.46 15.87 5.83
C GLN A 330 12.81 16.38 4.55
N LEU A 331 12.49 15.44 3.66
CA LEU A 331 11.70 15.64 2.45
C LEU A 331 10.28 15.13 2.68
N THR A 332 9.28 15.95 2.37
CA THR A 332 7.88 15.56 2.41
C THR A 332 7.34 15.56 0.99
N PHE A 333 7.04 14.39 0.45
CA PHE A 333 6.42 14.26 -0.86
C PHE A 333 4.94 14.56 -0.76
N VAL A 334 4.48 15.47 -1.62
CA VAL A 334 3.09 15.91 -1.67
C VAL A 334 2.47 15.70 -3.04
N ARG A 335 1.24 15.22 -3.08
CA ARG A 335 0.36 15.28 -4.24
C ARG A 335 -0.54 16.49 -4.09
N VAL A 336 -0.41 17.46 -4.98
CA VAL A 336 -1.32 18.61 -5.02
C VAL A 336 -2.58 18.22 -5.80
N TYR A 337 -3.72 18.24 -5.12
CA TYR A 337 -5.02 17.94 -5.75
C TYR A 337 -5.68 19.17 -6.32
N SER A 338 -5.50 20.33 -5.70
CA SER A 338 -6.10 21.59 -6.14
C SER A 338 -5.23 22.78 -5.77
N GLY A 339 -5.37 23.88 -6.51
CA GLY A 339 -4.65 25.11 -6.27
C GLY A 339 -3.17 25.04 -6.65
N ILE A 340 -2.43 26.05 -6.24
CA ILE A 340 -0.99 26.21 -6.48
C ILE A 340 -0.28 26.34 -5.15
N LEU A 341 0.81 25.61 -4.98
CA LEU A 341 1.71 25.72 -3.84
C LEU A 341 3.00 26.39 -4.27
N LYS A 342 3.41 27.47 -3.58
CA LYS A 342 4.65 28.19 -3.86
C LYS A 342 5.65 28.03 -2.72
N SER A 343 6.93 28.10 -3.08
CA SER A 343 7.99 28.20 -2.09
C SER A 343 7.78 29.43 -1.22
N GLY A 344 7.84 29.24 0.10
CA GLY A 344 7.58 30.29 1.09
C GLY A 344 6.13 30.42 1.55
N ASP A 345 5.19 29.72 0.94
CA ASP A 345 3.78 29.73 1.34
C ASP A 345 3.59 29.18 2.75
N SER A 346 2.55 29.69 3.41
CA SER A 346 2.04 29.15 4.67
C SER A 346 0.83 28.28 4.37
N VAL A 347 0.90 27.02 4.78
CA VAL A 347 -0.17 26.04 4.64
C VAL A 347 -0.69 25.62 6.01
N TYR A 348 -1.89 25.05 6.07
CA TYR A 348 -2.50 24.59 7.29
C TYR A 348 -2.60 23.06 7.31
N ASN A 349 -2.20 22.46 8.43
CA ASN A 349 -2.39 21.04 8.68
C ASN A 349 -3.59 20.88 9.63
N PRO A 350 -4.76 20.47 9.12
CA PRO A 350 -5.99 20.38 9.90
C PRO A 350 -5.93 19.28 10.98
N ILE A 351 -5.14 18.23 10.75
CA ILE A 351 -4.99 17.12 11.70
C ILE A 351 -4.19 17.55 12.93
N ARG A 352 -3.17 18.39 12.74
CA ARG A 352 -2.34 18.94 13.82
C ARG A 352 -2.85 20.26 14.38
N GLY A 353 -3.78 20.91 13.68
CA GLY A 353 -4.25 22.23 14.05
C GLY A 353 -3.16 23.32 13.96
N LYS A 354 -2.19 23.17 13.06
CA LYS A 354 -1.01 24.02 12.98
C LYS A 354 -0.78 24.56 11.57
N LYS A 355 -0.24 25.79 11.50
CA LYS A 355 0.32 26.33 10.26
C LYS A 355 1.75 25.87 10.07
N GLU A 356 2.07 25.45 8.85
CA GLU A 356 3.38 25.05 8.41
C GLU A 356 3.87 25.98 7.30
N ARG A 357 5.17 26.20 7.22
CA ARG A 357 5.76 27.02 6.16
C ARG A 357 6.53 26.14 5.19
N ILE A 358 6.23 26.26 3.91
CA ILE A 358 6.97 25.62 2.84
C ILE A 358 8.31 26.34 2.67
N GLY A 359 9.39 25.61 2.79
CA GLY A 359 10.73 26.13 2.49
C GLY A 359 10.99 26.10 0.99
N ARG A 360 11.74 25.09 0.54
CA ARG A 360 12.00 24.83 -0.88
C ARG A 360 11.07 23.75 -1.42
N ILE A 361 10.81 23.79 -2.71
CA ILE A 361 10.10 22.76 -3.43
C ILE A 361 11.06 22.12 -4.45
N LEU A 362 11.16 20.80 -4.43
CA LEU A 362 12.06 20.03 -5.27
C LEU A 362 11.27 19.13 -6.22
N GLN A 363 11.56 19.23 -7.51
CA GLN A 363 11.14 18.27 -8.51
C GLN A 363 12.18 17.15 -8.58
N MET A 364 11.73 15.92 -8.53
CA MET A 364 12.60 14.76 -8.60
C MET A 364 12.69 14.24 -10.05
N HIS A 365 13.91 14.11 -10.55
CA HIS A 365 14.23 13.51 -11.84
C HIS A 365 15.23 12.37 -11.60
N ALA A 366 14.72 11.20 -11.28
CA ALA A 366 15.57 10.07 -10.86
C ALA A 366 16.48 10.47 -9.67
N ASN A 367 17.79 10.48 -9.84
CA ASN A 367 18.77 10.88 -8.81
C ASN A 367 19.05 12.39 -8.76
N GLN A 368 18.47 13.16 -9.67
CA GLN A 368 18.67 14.60 -9.72
C GLN A 368 17.48 15.34 -9.07
N ARG A 369 17.79 16.46 -8.43
CA ARG A 369 16.83 17.34 -7.78
C ARG A 369 16.89 18.69 -8.43
N GLU A 370 15.76 19.17 -8.90
CA GLU A 370 15.60 20.51 -9.42
C GLU A 370 14.76 21.34 -8.47
N GLU A 371 15.29 22.49 -8.04
CA GLU A 371 14.51 23.42 -7.24
C GLU A 371 13.53 24.17 -8.12
N ILE A 372 12.23 24.07 -7.78
CA ILE A 372 11.16 24.74 -8.47
C ILE A 372 10.47 25.78 -7.57
N LYS A 373 9.91 26.81 -8.17
CA LYS A 373 9.27 27.91 -7.41
C LYS A 373 7.84 27.58 -6.99
N GLU A 374 7.15 26.79 -7.77
CA GLU A 374 5.74 26.45 -7.57
C GLU A 374 5.42 25.05 -8.10
N ILE A 375 4.42 24.42 -7.50
CA ILE A 375 3.81 23.18 -7.95
C ILE A 375 2.33 23.41 -8.19
N LEU A 376 1.82 22.92 -9.31
CA LEU A 376 0.47 23.15 -9.80
C LEU A 376 -0.46 21.99 -9.43
N ALA A 377 -1.77 22.21 -9.53
CA ALA A 377 -2.77 21.15 -9.31
C ALA A 377 -2.50 19.93 -10.19
N GLY A 378 -2.64 18.75 -9.62
CA GLY A 378 -2.42 17.48 -10.30
C GLY A 378 -0.96 17.01 -10.32
N ASP A 379 -0.03 17.75 -9.74
CA ASP A 379 1.40 17.41 -9.77
C ASP A 379 1.91 16.82 -8.44
N ILE A 380 3.09 16.25 -8.48
CA ILE A 380 3.80 15.64 -7.35
C ILE A 380 5.17 16.29 -7.22
N ALA A 381 5.53 16.71 -6.01
CA ALA A 381 6.87 17.22 -5.71
C ALA A 381 7.23 16.95 -4.24
N ALA A 382 8.50 17.23 -3.89
CA ALA A 382 8.99 17.14 -2.52
C ALA A 382 9.12 18.54 -1.91
N CYS A 383 8.60 18.70 -0.70
CA CYS A 383 8.72 19.94 0.08
C CYS A 383 9.78 19.79 1.16
N VAL A 384 10.59 20.82 1.34
CA VAL A 384 11.57 20.94 2.44
C VAL A 384 11.06 22.00 3.43
N GLY A 385 11.31 21.77 4.72
CA GLY A 385 11.01 22.75 5.76
C GLY A 385 9.75 22.49 6.57
N LEU A 386 8.97 21.47 6.22
CA LEU A 386 7.86 21.00 7.04
C LEU A 386 8.40 20.24 8.27
N LYS A 387 7.94 20.59 9.47
CA LYS A 387 8.51 20.07 10.74
C LYS A 387 7.63 19.04 11.42
N ASP A 388 6.32 19.29 11.43
CA ASP A 388 5.35 18.52 12.21
C ASP A 388 4.40 17.68 11.34
N VAL A 389 4.73 17.48 10.06
CA VAL A 389 3.93 16.69 9.12
C VAL A 389 4.33 15.24 9.18
N THR A 390 3.35 14.34 9.20
CA THR A 390 3.52 12.90 9.04
C THR A 390 2.82 12.38 7.78
N THR A 391 3.18 11.16 7.40
CA THR A 391 2.57 10.53 6.21
C THR A 391 1.06 10.35 6.37
N GLY A 392 0.31 10.71 5.33
CA GLY A 392 -1.16 10.62 5.30
C GLY A 392 -1.87 11.90 5.77
N GLU A 393 -1.13 12.94 6.17
CA GLU A 393 -1.73 14.19 6.62
C GLU A 393 -2.01 15.14 5.44
N THR A 394 -3.06 15.96 5.63
CA THR A 394 -3.49 16.95 4.65
C THR A 394 -2.78 18.29 4.88
N LEU A 395 -2.43 18.94 3.80
CA LEU A 395 -2.01 20.36 3.78
C LEU A 395 -3.00 21.14 2.93
N CYS A 396 -3.53 22.22 3.47
CA CYS A 396 -4.53 23.01 2.78
C CYS A 396 -4.35 24.53 2.97
N ASP A 397 -5.17 25.31 2.24
CA ASP A 397 -5.25 26.76 2.41
C ASP A 397 -5.75 27.07 3.82
N PRO A 398 -5.05 27.94 4.60
CA PRO A 398 -5.50 28.34 5.92
C PRO A 398 -6.87 29.03 5.97
N GLU A 399 -7.33 29.61 4.85
CA GLU A 399 -8.62 30.30 4.74
C GLU A 399 -9.75 29.39 4.22
N SER A 400 -9.42 28.18 3.79
CA SER A 400 -10.38 27.20 3.27
C SER A 400 -9.96 25.78 3.67
N ILE A 401 -10.26 25.45 4.92
CA ILE A 401 -9.83 24.20 5.54
C ILE A 401 -10.56 23.03 4.91
N ILE A 402 -9.79 21.99 4.59
CA ILE A 402 -10.28 20.68 4.19
C ILE A 402 -9.36 19.61 4.77
N THR A 403 -9.96 18.54 5.31
CA THR A 403 -9.25 17.33 5.66
C THR A 403 -9.59 16.28 4.61
N LEU A 404 -8.61 15.86 3.82
CA LEU A 404 -8.76 14.79 2.85
C LEU A 404 -8.90 13.46 3.58
N GLU A 405 -9.48 12.47 2.93
CA GLU A 405 -9.65 11.13 3.50
C GLU A 405 -8.32 10.59 4.04
N LYS A 406 -8.32 10.16 5.31
CA LYS A 406 -7.14 9.61 5.97
C LYS A 406 -6.76 8.25 5.37
N MET A 407 -5.47 8.02 5.22
CA MET A 407 -4.96 6.68 4.96
C MET A 407 -5.11 5.82 6.21
N ILE A 408 -5.65 4.61 6.05
CA ILE A 408 -5.74 3.62 7.11
C ILE A 408 -4.51 2.72 6.97
N PHE A 409 -3.69 2.69 8.00
CA PHE A 409 -2.49 1.87 8.03
C PHE A 409 -2.72 0.59 8.82
N PRO A 410 -2.21 -0.57 8.36
CA PRO A 410 -2.34 -1.82 9.11
C PRO A 410 -1.53 -1.75 10.41
N GLU A 411 -2.05 -2.39 11.44
CA GLU A 411 -1.33 -2.51 12.72
C GLU A 411 -0.20 -3.54 12.59
N PRO A 412 0.95 -3.30 13.25
CA PRO A 412 2.07 -4.23 13.26
C PRO A 412 1.69 -5.59 13.84
N VAL A 413 2.28 -6.66 13.31
CA VAL A 413 1.99 -8.06 13.73
C VAL A 413 3.16 -8.74 14.40
N ILE A 414 4.36 -8.17 14.32
CA ILE A 414 5.60 -8.70 14.90
C ILE A 414 6.32 -7.62 15.70
N SER A 415 6.99 -8.01 16.77
CA SER A 415 7.76 -7.10 17.64
C SER A 415 9.10 -7.69 17.99
N GLN A 416 10.11 -6.83 18.17
CA GLN A 416 11.45 -7.19 18.64
C GLN A 416 11.94 -6.18 19.67
N ALA A 417 12.68 -6.65 20.67
CA ALA A 417 13.43 -5.78 21.54
C ALA A 417 14.72 -5.34 20.85
N VAL A 418 15.04 -4.06 20.96
CA VAL A 418 16.31 -3.50 20.49
C VAL A 418 17.02 -2.78 21.63
N GLU A 419 18.31 -3.03 21.75
CA GLU A 419 19.16 -2.45 22.78
C GLU A 419 20.41 -1.84 22.14
N PRO A 420 20.78 -0.60 22.48
CA PRO A 420 22.00 0.00 21.94
C PRO A 420 23.22 -0.77 22.45
N LYS A 421 24.23 -0.97 21.60
CA LYS A 421 25.48 -1.64 22.03
C LYS A 421 26.28 -0.81 23.02
N THR A 422 26.18 0.52 22.95
CA THR A 422 26.88 1.44 23.83
C THR A 422 25.93 2.48 24.41
N LYS A 423 26.30 3.08 25.57
CA LYS A 423 25.54 4.19 26.15
C LYS A 423 25.47 5.42 25.22
N ALA A 424 26.51 5.66 24.46
CA ALA A 424 26.54 6.76 23.46
C ALA A 424 25.53 6.54 22.33
N ASP A 425 25.20 5.30 22.01
CA ASP A 425 24.23 4.95 20.96
C ASP A 425 22.77 5.07 21.43
N GLN A 426 22.52 5.15 22.74
CA GLN A 426 21.16 5.18 23.29
C GLN A 426 20.38 6.43 22.84
N GLU A 427 20.99 7.61 22.91
CA GLU A 427 20.36 8.86 22.46
C GLU A 427 20.18 8.88 20.94
N LYS A 428 21.23 8.46 20.22
CA LYS A 428 21.18 8.34 18.75
C LYS A 428 20.13 7.33 18.28
N MET A 429 19.99 6.22 18.98
CA MET A 429 18.97 5.20 18.70
C MET A 429 17.55 5.77 18.83
N GLY A 430 17.28 6.53 19.90
CA GLY A 430 16.00 7.20 20.09
C GLY A 430 15.67 8.16 18.95
N ILE A 431 16.63 8.96 18.51
CA ILE A 431 16.48 9.88 17.38
C ILE A 431 16.25 9.11 16.08
N ALA A 432 17.04 8.07 15.81
CA ALA A 432 16.93 7.25 14.61
C ALA A 432 15.55 6.57 14.52
N LEU A 433 15.14 5.89 15.59
CA LEU A 433 13.84 5.22 15.65
C LEU A 433 12.67 6.20 15.54
N GLY A 434 12.78 7.38 16.14
CA GLY A 434 11.78 8.44 16.02
C GLY A 434 11.60 8.92 14.57
N ARG A 435 12.70 9.12 13.85
CA ARG A 435 12.66 9.50 12.43
C ARG A 435 12.10 8.39 11.54
N LEU A 436 12.53 7.15 11.74
CA LEU A 436 12.04 6.00 10.99
C LEU A 436 10.53 5.78 11.21
N ALA A 437 10.04 5.99 12.45
CA ALA A 437 8.62 5.93 12.76
C ALA A 437 7.79 7.08 12.14
N GLN A 438 8.40 8.24 11.88
CA GLN A 438 7.74 9.32 11.14
C GLN A 438 7.63 9.01 9.63
N GLU A 439 8.63 8.32 9.08
CA GLU A 439 8.63 7.90 7.68
C GLU A 439 7.65 6.77 7.42
N ASP A 440 7.56 5.81 8.34
CA ASP A 440 6.75 4.60 8.20
C ASP A 440 5.69 4.47 9.29
N PRO A 441 4.42 4.76 9.00
CA PRO A 441 3.32 4.64 9.96
C PRO A 441 3.00 3.21 10.40
N SER A 442 3.46 2.16 9.68
CA SER A 442 3.32 0.76 10.10
C SER A 442 4.41 0.32 11.06
N PHE A 443 5.44 1.14 11.22
CA PHE A 443 6.50 0.94 12.20
C PHE A 443 6.16 1.64 13.52
N ARG A 444 6.21 0.90 14.62
CA ARG A 444 5.92 1.42 15.95
C ARG A 444 7.12 1.25 16.87
N VAL A 445 7.32 2.22 17.74
CA VAL A 445 8.35 2.19 18.78
C VAL A 445 7.69 2.45 20.13
N ARG A 446 7.97 1.60 21.10
CA ARG A 446 7.53 1.79 22.48
C ARG A 446 8.61 1.37 23.46
N THR A 447 8.60 1.97 24.63
CA THR A 447 9.40 1.47 25.75
C THR A 447 8.53 0.56 26.60
N ASP A 448 9.03 -0.61 26.90
CA ASP A 448 8.38 -1.53 27.84
C ASP A 448 8.64 -1.03 29.27
N GLU A 449 7.56 -0.71 29.99
CA GLU A 449 7.65 -0.11 31.33
C GLU A 449 8.21 -1.07 32.38
N GLU A 450 8.02 -2.38 32.19
CA GLU A 450 8.49 -3.40 33.14
C GLU A 450 9.99 -3.72 32.96
N SER A 451 10.40 -3.91 31.68
CA SER A 451 11.80 -4.28 31.38
C SER A 451 12.69 -3.08 31.05
N GLY A 452 12.13 -1.91 30.78
CA GLY A 452 12.85 -0.73 30.28
C GLY A 452 13.40 -0.88 28.86
N GLN A 453 13.08 -1.97 28.16
CA GLN A 453 13.55 -2.23 26.81
C GLN A 453 12.81 -1.40 25.78
N THR A 454 13.51 -1.03 24.73
CA THR A 454 12.87 -0.45 23.54
C THR A 454 12.35 -1.56 22.63
N ILE A 455 11.06 -1.55 22.38
CA ILE A 455 10.38 -2.52 21.53
C ILE A 455 10.04 -1.85 20.20
N ILE A 456 10.47 -2.47 19.10
CA ILE A 456 10.08 -2.09 17.75
C ILE A 456 9.07 -3.10 17.19
N SER A 457 8.08 -2.60 16.45
CA SER A 457 7.03 -3.44 15.89
C SER A 457 6.83 -3.11 14.41
N GLY A 458 6.57 -4.12 13.58
CA GLY A 458 6.42 -3.98 12.13
C GLY A 458 5.57 -5.09 11.50
N MET A 459 5.52 -5.09 10.17
CA MET A 459 4.67 -5.97 9.38
C MET A 459 5.25 -7.37 9.14
N GLY A 460 6.56 -7.54 9.32
CA GLY A 460 7.24 -8.82 9.12
C GLY A 460 8.70 -8.77 9.54
N GLU A 461 9.36 -9.93 9.51
CA GLU A 461 10.78 -10.04 9.89
C GLU A 461 11.68 -9.19 8.98
N LEU A 462 11.46 -9.25 7.68
CA LEU A 462 12.23 -8.46 6.71
C LEU A 462 12.05 -6.96 6.93
N HIS A 463 10.84 -6.51 7.25
CA HIS A 463 10.57 -5.11 7.56
C HIS A 463 11.42 -4.64 8.75
N LEU A 464 11.42 -5.36 9.86
CA LEU A 464 12.20 -4.99 11.04
C LEU A 464 13.72 -5.12 10.80
N GLU A 465 14.16 -6.12 10.04
CA GLU A 465 15.57 -6.28 9.65
C GLU A 465 16.06 -5.06 8.86
N ILE A 466 15.27 -4.58 7.91
CA ILE A 466 15.60 -3.38 7.12
C ILE A 466 15.66 -2.13 8.00
N ILE A 467 14.73 -1.97 8.92
CA ILE A 467 14.74 -0.84 9.88
C ILE A 467 16.02 -0.85 10.72
N VAL A 468 16.42 -2.00 11.26
CA VAL A 468 17.65 -2.14 12.05
C VAL A 468 18.90 -1.85 11.22
N ASP A 469 18.93 -2.32 9.98
CA ASP A 469 20.03 -2.07 9.07
C ASP A 469 20.10 -0.59 8.65
N ARG A 470 18.97 0.07 8.46
CA ARG A 470 18.89 1.53 8.23
C ARG A 470 19.43 2.32 9.44
N MET A 471 19.12 1.92 10.67
CA MET A 471 19.72 2.55 11.87
C MET A 471 21.23 2.52 11.81
N LYS A 472 21.82 1.38 11.41
CA LYS A 472 23.26 1.24 11.29
C LYS A 472 23.86 2.10 10.17
N ARG A 473 23.28 2.05 8.96
CA ARG A 473 23.83 2.72 7.76
C ARG A 473 23.60 4.22 7.76
N GLU A 474 22.37 4.66 8.05
CA GLU A 474 21.96 6.06 7.93
C GLU A 474 22.27 6.87 9.21
N PHE A 475 22.22 6.24 10.37
CA PHE A 475 22.37 6.94 11.65
C PHE A 475 23.63 6.53 12.43
N SER A 476 24.41 5.58 11.92
CA SER A 476 25.60 5.04 12.59
C SER A 476 25.30 4.53 14.01
N VAL A 477 24.19 3.83 14.18
CA VAL A 477 23.75 3.23 15.45
C VAL A 477 23.76 1.72 15.32
N GLU A 478 24.54 1.06 16.17
CA GLU A 478 24.50 -0.40 16.30
C GLU A 478 23.65 -0.84 17.51
N ALA A 479 22.78 -1.81 17.27
CA ALA A 479 21.90 -2.35 18.29
C ALA A 479 21.98 -3.87 18.37
N ASN A 480 21.74 -4.42 19.55
CA ASN A 480 21.46 -5.83 19.75
C ASN A 480 19.96 -6.03 19.56
N VAL A 481 19.59 -7.04 18.78
CA VAL A 481 18.19 -7.32 18.44
C VAL A 481 17.78 -8.63 19.09
N GLY A 482 16.68 -8.61 19.84
CA GLY A 482 16.08 -9.80 20.43
C GLY A 482 15.35 -10.68 19.39
N LYS A 483 14.88 -11.84 19.83
CA LYS A 483 14.08 -12.73 18.97
C LYS A 483 12.72 -12.08 18.66
N PRO A 484 12.19 -12.28 17.44
CA PRO A 484 10.86 -11.83 17.08
C PRO A 484 9.78 -12.40 18.01
N GLN A 485 8.81 -11.58 18.37
CA GLN A 485 7.67 -11.98 19.16
C GLN A 485 6.38 -11.59 18.46
N VAL A 486 5.38 -12.46 18.55
CA VAL A 486 4.06 -12.22 17.96
C VAL A 486 3.33 -11.15 18.75
N ALA A 487 2.71 -10.20 18.05
CA ALA A 487 1.83 -9.21 18.61
C ALA A 487 0.42 -9.79 18.78
N TYR A 488 0.17 -10.45 19.90
CA TYR A 488 -1.16 -10.95 20.24
C TYR A 488 -2.12 -9.81 20.59
N ARG A 489 -3.42 -10.12 20.57
CA ARG A 489 -4.52 -9.23 20.98
C ARG A 489 -5.44 -9.98 21.94
N GLU A 490 -6.31 -9.24 22.60
CA GLU A 490 -7.39 -9.78 23.43
C GLU A 490 -8.72 -9.27 22.90
N THR A 491 -9.76 -10.06 23.09
CA THR A 491 -11.14 -9.65 22.84
C THR A 491 -12.07 -10.36 23.80
N ILE A 492 -13.37 -10.05 23.73
CA ILE A 492 -14.42 -10.66 24.56
C ILE A 492 -15.40 -11.41 23.68
N ARG A 493 -16.08 -12.41 24.27
CA ARG A 493 -17.03 -13.27 23.54
C ARG A 493 -18.48 -13.07 23.90
N LYS A 494 -18.73 -12.53 25.09
CA LYS A 494 -20.09 -12.39 25.62
C LYS A 494 -20.37 -10.95 26.02
N PRO A 495 -21.60 -10.46 25.80
CA PRO A 495 -22.00 -9.19 26.36
C PRO A 495 -22.14 -9.31 27.89
N VAL A 496 -21.77 -8.26 28.60
CA VAL A 496 -21.98 -8.11 30.03
C VAL A 496 -22.61 -6.76 30.28
N THR A 497 -23.78 -6.78 30.91
CA THR A 497 -24.54 -5.57 31.30
C THR A 497 -24.32 -5.21 32.76
N ASP A 498 -24.64 -3.99 33.10
CA ASP A 498 -24.68 -3.49 34.50
C ASP A 498 -23.35 -3.68 35.25
N VAL A 499 -22.22 -3.48 34.53
CA VAL A 499 -20.89 -3.53 35.13
C VAL A 499 -20.62 -2.23 35.86
N GLU A 500 -20.54 -2.30 37.19
CA GLU A 500 -20.29 -1.16 38.06
C GLU A 500 -18.77 -0.87 38.11
N GLY A 501 -18.39 0.35 37.78
CA GLY A 501 -17.04 0.89 38.02
C GLY A 501 -17.13 2.02 39.05
N LYS A 502 -16.51 1.86 40.20
CA LYS A 502 -16.55 2.83 41.27
C LYS A 502 -15.17 3.15 41.78
N PHE A 503 -14.84 4.43 41.83
CA PHE A 503 -13.61 4.92 42.38
C PHE A 503 -13.92 5.94 43.48
N VAL A 504 -13.62 5.58 44.71
CA VAL A 504 -13.79 6.43 45.91
C VAL A 504 -12.50 6.48 46.64
N ARG A 505 -11.97 7.68 46.86
CA ARG A 505 -10.76 7.90 47.65
C ARG A 505 -11.00 9.11 48.58
N GLN A 506 -10.84 8.90 49.88
CA GLN A 506 -10.81 9.97 50.87
C GLN A 506 -9.43 10.01 51.51
N SER A 507 -8.73 11.12 51.33
CA SER A 507 -7.45 11.37 51.99
C SER A 507 -7.47 12.81 52.46
N GLY A 508 -7.75 13.03 53.77
CA GLY A 508 -7.62 14.26 54.53
C GLY A 508 -7.74 15.58 53.75
N GLY A 509 -8.89 15.87 53.15
CA GLY A 509 -9.15 17.03 52.30
C GLY A 509 -10.26 16.76 51.31
N LYS A 510 -10.18 17.34 50.08
CA LYS A 510 -11.13 17.10 48.99
C LYS A 510 -11.04 15.64 48.53
N GLY A 511 -12.13 14.89 48.61
CA GLY A 511 -12.20 13.49 48.21
C GLY A 511 -12.21 13.31 46.67
N GLN A 512 -12.20 12.06 46.22
CA GLN A 512 -12.41 11.70 44.83
C GLN A 512 -13.57 10.70 44.73
N TYR A 513 -14.53 10.99 43.87
CA TYR A 513 -15.69 10.13 43.63
C TYR A 513 -16.00 10.02 42.14
N GLY A 514 -15.98 8.81 41.61
CA GLY A 514 -16.45 8.48 40.29
C GLY A 514 -17.23 7.18 40.32
N HIS A 515 -18.38 7.15 39.66
CA HIS A 515 -19.21 5.96 39.57
C HIS A 515 -19.87 5.90 38.20
N VAL A 516 -19.64 4.80 37.51
CA VAL A 516 -20.18 4.50 36.19
C VAL A 516 -20.76 3.08 36.14
N VAL A 517 -21.77 2.88 35.33
CA VAL A 517 -22.30 1.56 34.99
C VAL A 517 -22.18 1.38 33.47
N LEU A 518 -21.47 0.33 33.09
CA LEU A 518 -21.10 0.06 31.71
C LEU A 518 -21.77 -1.23 31.21
N THR A 519 -22.08 -1.25 29.92
CA THR A 519 -22.34 -2.46 29.18
C THR A 519 -21.16 -2.68 28.23
N VAL A 520 -20.56 -3.87 28.28
CA VAL A 520 -19.41 -4.25 27.45
C VAL A 520 -19.86 -5.37 26.53
N GLU A 521 -19.74 -5.15 25.23
CA GLU A 521 -20.23 -6.06 24.21
C GLU A 521 -19.13 -6.36 23.18
N PRO A 522 -19.06 -7.61 22.65
CA PRO A 522 -18.18 -7.90 21.52
C PRO A 522 -18.69 -7.23 20.25
N GLN A 523 -17.76 -6.85 19.37
CA GLN A 523 -18.04 -6.39 18.01
C GLN A 523 -17.58 -7.42 16.99
N GLU A 524 -17.98 -7.22 15.73
CA GLU A 524 -17.45 -8.01 14.62
C GLU A 524 -15.94 -7.81 14.48
N PRO A 525 -15.20 -8.86 14.08
CA PRO A 525 -13.76 -8.77 13.85
C PRO A 525 -13.37 -7.60 12.95
N GLY A 526 -12.39 -6.82 13.37
CA GLY A 526 -11.87 -5.67 12.62
C GLY A 526 -12.60 -4.35 12.85
N LYS A 527 -13.69 -4.31 13.62
CA LYS A 527 -14.41 -3.05 13.91
C LYS A 527 -13.78 -2.17 14.98
N GLY A 528 -12.81 -2.70 15.71
CA GLY A 528 -12.07 -1.93 16.72
C GLY A 528 -12.90 -1.56 17.93
N PHE A 529 -12.77 -0.32 18.40
CA PHE A 529 -13.40 0.18 19.61
C PHE A 529 -14.52 1.19 19.30
N GLU A 530 -15.66 1.01 19.95
CA GLU A 530 -16.78 1.94 19.90
C GLU A 530 -17.23 2.30 21.32
N PHE A 531 -17.46 3.59 21.58
CA PHE A 531 -18.03 4.11 22.82
C PHE A 531 -19.37 4.77 22.54
N VAL A 532 -20.37 4.40 23.32
CA VAL A 532 -21.74 4.92 23.22
C VAL A 532 -22.16 5.55 24.55
N ASP A 533 -22.61 6.80 24.47
CA ASP A 533 -23.26 7.48 25.59
C ASP A 533 -24.77 7.21 25.55
N ALA A 534 -25.28 6.49 26.54
CA ALA A 534 -26.70 6.19 26.72
C ALA A 534 -27.27 6.78 28.04
N ILE A 535 -26.60 7.78 28.61
CA ILE A 535 -27.03 8.45 29.84
C ILE A 535 -28.40 9.13 29.65
N LYS A 536 -29.31 8.88 30.57
CA LYS A 536 -30.61 9.53 30.66
C LYS A 536 -30.71 10.31 31.97
N GLY A 537 -31.37 11.48 31.92
CA GLY A 537 -31.66 12.26 33.14
C GLY A 537 -30.45 12.95 33.80
N GLY A 538 -29.29 13.04 33.12
CA GLY A 538 -28.15 13.80 33.64
C GLY A 538 -27.51 13.22 34.89
N VAL A 539 -27.65 11.92 35.14
CA VAL A 539 -27.07 11.22 36.31
C VAL A 539 -25.55 11.22 36.33
N VAL A 540 -24.91 11.38 35.14
CA VAL A 540 -23.51 11.73 34.97
C VAL A 540 -23.48 13.06 34.21
N PRO A 541 -22.85 14.12 34.77
CA PRO A 541 -22.71 15.38 34.07
C PRO A 541 -21.99 15.23 32.73
N ARG A 542 -22.46 15.94 31.71
CA ARG A 542 -21.91 15.84 30.34
C ARG A 542 -20.40 16.10 30.27
N GLU A 543 -19.90 16.98 31.13
CA GLU A 543 -18.47 17.31 31.24
C GLU A 543 -17.57 16.13 31.61
N PHE A 544 -18.13 15.10 32.30
CA PHE A 544 -17.36 13.91 32.72
C PHE A 544 -17.46 12.74 31.73
N ILE A 545 -18.35 12.77 30.74
CA ILE A 545 -18.51 11.70 29.74
C ILE A 545 -17.24 11.52 28.90
N PRO A 546 -16.58 12.59 28.44
CA PRO A 546 -15.28 12.44 27.76
C PRO A 546 -14.21 11.78 28.63
N ALA A 547 -14.20 12.05 29.95
CA ALA A 547 -13.28 11.41 30.88
C ALA A 547 -13.58 9.90 31.03
N VAL A 548 -14.86 9.50 31.04
CA VAL A 548 -15.25 8.07 31.02
C VAL A 548 -14.75 7.39 29.77
N LYS A 549 -15.00 7.97 28.59
CA LYS A 549 -14.49 7.45 27.33
C LYS A 549 -12.97 7.31 27.34
N LYS A 550 -12.27 8.33 27.80
CA LYS A 550 -10.80 8.33 27.90
C LYS A 550 -10.29 7.27 28.87
N GLY A 551 -10.97 7.04 29.97
CA GLY A 551 -10.63 5.98 30.92
C GLY A 551 -10.73 4.58 30.34
N VAL A 552 -11.72 4.33 29.47
CA VAL A 552 -11.84 3.09 28.71
C VAL A 552 -10.74 2.99 27.66
N GLU A 553 -10.54 4.04 26.87
CA GLU A 553 -9.50 4.07 25.83
C GLU A 553 -8.10 3.82 26.38
N ASP A 554 -7.74 4.43 27.50
CA ASP A 554 -6.45 4.25 28.18
C ASP A 554 -6.29 2.83 28.77
N SER A 555 -7.37 2.09 28.93
CA SER A 555 -7.36 0.70 29.42
C SER A 555 -7.22 -0.33 28.28
N LEU A 556 -7.59 0.03 27.04
CA LEU A 556 -7.51 -0.87 25.89
C LEU A 556 -6.11 -1.47 25.65
N PRO A 557 -5.00 -0.71 25.73
CA PRO A 557 -3.66 -1.25 25.50
C PRO A 557 -3.24 -2.35 26.49
N ASN A 558 -3.86 -2.39 27.65
CA ASN A 558 -3.52 -3.31 28.74
C ASN A 558 -4.68 -4.27 29.01
N GLY A 559 -4.70 -5.39 28.32
CA GLY A 559 -5.74 -6.40 28.45
C GLY A 559 -5.77 -7.09 29.81
N VAL A 560 -6.81 -7.88 30.02
CA VAL A 560 -7.14 -8.50 31.31
C VAL A 560 -6.61 -9.93 31.48
N LEU A 561 -6.22 -10.60 30.35
CA LEU A 561 -5.68 -11.96 30.39
C LEU A 561 -4.14 -11.98 30.46
N ALA A 562 -3.48 -11.38 29.51
CA ALA A 562 -2.03 -11.40 29.39
C ALA A 562 -1.42 -10.02 29.15
N GLY A 563 -2.24 -8.97 29.20
CA GLY A 563 -1.79 -7.59 29.01
C GLY A 563 -1.64 -7.17 27.55
N PHE A 564 -2.26 -7.89 26.61
CA PHE A 564 -2.29 -7.50 25.21
C PHE A 564 -3.43 -6.50 24.93
N PRO A 565 -3.31 -5.67 23.90
CA PRO A 565 -4.37 -4.73 23.54
C PRO A 565 -5.71 -5.41 23.30
N VAL A 566 -6.78 -4.83 23.85
CA VAL A 566 -8.16 -5.29 23.65
C VAL A 566 -8.71 -4.66 22.36
N VAL A 567 -9.29 -5.47 21.50
CA VAL A 567 -9.87 -5.05 20.21
C VAL A 567 -11.30 -5.56 20.06
N ASP A 568 -12.05 -4.98 19.13
CA ASP A 568 -13.39 -5.38 18.74
C ASP A 568 -14.39 -5.42 19.92
N VAL A 569 -14.43 -4.32 20.65
CA VAL A 569 -15.33 -4.13 21.80
C VAL A 569 -16.12 -2.84 21.67
N LYS A 570 -17.37 -2.92 22.13
CA LYS A 570 -18.27 -1.78 22.27
C LYS A 570 -18.56 -1.57 23.74
N VAL A 571 -18.39 -0.34 24.21
CA VAL A 571 -18.67 0.05 25.57
C VAL A 571 -19.78 1.09 25.58
N THR A 572 -20.86 0.81 26.29
CA THR A 572 -21.99 1.72 26.46
C THR A 572 -22.05 2.19 27.90
N LEU A 573 -22.00 3.50 28.11
CA LEU A 573 -22.23 4.12 29.41
C LEU A 573 -23.73 4.26 29.63
N THR A 574 -24.30 3.43 30.53
CA THR A 574 -25.74 3.34 30.74
C THR A 574 -26.25 4.12 31.94
N PHE A 575 -25.43 4.18 33.00
CA PHE A 575 -25.77 4.85 34.25
C PHE A 575 -24.53 5.27 35.00
N GLY A 576 -24.69 6.03 36.06
CA GLY A 576 -23.63 6.44 36.98
C GLY A 576 -24.20 7.38 38.04
N SER A 577 -23.30 7.85 38.90
CA SER A 577 -23.64 8.90 39.88
C SER A 577 -22.44 9.79 40.13
N TYR A 578 -22.70 10.98 40.58
CA TYR A 578 -21.63 11.95 40.90
C TYR A 578 -21.86 12.58 42.29
N HIS A 579 -20.82 13.15 42.83
CA HIS A 579 -20.85 13.93 44.07
C HIS A 579 -20.41 15.36 43.76
N GLU A 580 -21.20 16.34 44.17
CA GLU A 580 -21.01 17.76 43.80
C GLU A 580 -19.62 18.32 44.15
N VAL A 581 -19.00 17.81 45.24
CA VAL A 581 -17.70 18.30 45.73
C VAL A 581 -16.55 17.41 45.30
N ASP A 582 -16.73 16.09 45.33
CA ASP A 582 -15.64 15.11 45.21
C ASP A 582 -15.53 14.50 43.78
N SER A 583 -16.48 14.76 42.91
CA SER A 583 -16.39 14.29 41.51
C SER A 583 -15.47 15.17 40.66
N ASN A 584 -14.63 14.53 39.89
CA ASN A 584 -13.73 15.17 38.95
C ASN A 584 -13.41 14.22 37.78
N GLU A 585 -12.81 14.73 36.74
CA GLU A 585 -12.46 13.96 35.52
C GLU A 585 -11.59 12.74 35.84
N ASN A 586 -10.60 12.88 36.72
CA ASN A 586 -9.73 11.78 37.10
C ASN A 586 -10.47 10.66 37.80
N ALA A 587 -11.42 10.96 38.70
CA ALA A 587 -12.21 9.97 39.40
C ALA A 587 -13.12 9.18 38.43
N PHE A 588 -13.73 9.85 37.46
CA PHE A 588 -14.51 9.18 36.42
C PHE A 588 -13.65 8.38 35.45
N LYS A 589 -12.47 8.85 35.10
CA LYS A 589 -11.50 8.11 34.31
C LYS A 589 -11.07 6.81 35.00
N MET A 590 -10.76 6.86 36.29
CA MET A 590 -10.43 5.68 37.07
C MET A 590 -11.62 4.73 37.26
N ALA A 591 -12.82 5.24 37.50
CA ALA A 591 -14.03 4.45 37.62
C ALA A 591 -14.33 3.71 36.31
N ALA A 592 -14.21 4.37 35.17
CA ALA A 592 -14.38 3.78 33.84
C ALA A 592 -13.37 2.67 33.56
N SER A 593 -12.10 2.89 33.91
CA SER A 593 -11.04 1.89 33.80
C SER A 593 -11.32 0.64 34.61
N LEU A 594 -11.74 0.81 35.87
CA LEU A 594 -12.09 -0.31 36.74
C LEU A 594 -13.29 -1.09 36.22
N GLY A 595 -14.37 -0.39 35.83
CA GLY A 595 -15.58 -1.00 35.28
C GLY A 595 -15.31 -1.75 33.97
N PHE A 596 -14.54 -1.16 33.07
CA PHE A 596 -14.16 -1.80 31.82
C PHE A 596 -13.37 -3.09 32.02
N LYS A 597 -12.35 -3.05 32.88
CA LYS A 597 -11.52 -4.23 33.16
C LYS A 597 -12.34 -5.35 33.83
N ASP A 598 -13.22 -5.02 34.78
CA ASP A 598 -14.11 -6.01 35.40
C ASP A 598 -15.09 -6.59 34.39
N GLY A 599 -15.69 -5.75 33.55
CA GLY A 599 -16.57 -6.17 32.46
C GLY A 599 -15.89 -7.13 31.48
N CYS A 600 -14.66 -6.81 31.05
CA CYS A 600 -13.89 -7.69 30.16
C CYS A 600 -13.60 -9.05 30.82
N ARG A 601 -13.24 -9.08 32.10
CA ARG A 601 -13.01 -10.35 32.84
C ARG A 601 -14.25 -11.25 32.87
N LYS A 602 -15.42 -10.66 33.01
CA LYS A 602 -16.72 -11.37 33.06
C LYS A 602 -17.23 -11.75 31.66
N ALA A 603 -16.75 -11.12 30.62
CA ALA A 603 -17.20 -11.25 29.25
C ALA A 603 -16.53 -12.41 28.47
N SER A 604 -15.96 -13.39 29.15
CA SER A 604 -15.21 -14.51 28.53
C SER A 604 -14.10 -14.02 27.60
N PRO A 605 -13.06 -13.36 28.14
CA PRO A 605 -11.97 -12.84 27.32
C PRO A 605 -11.13 -13.96 26.71
N VAL A 606 -10.63 -13.73 25.52
CA VAL A 606 -9.81 -14.67 24.74
C VAL A 606 -8.60 -14.00 24.12
N ILE A 607 -7.55 -14.79 23.86
CA ILE A 607 -6.36 -14.35 23.12
C ILE A 607 -6.61 -14.50 21.63
N LEU A 608 -6.25 -13.47 20.87
CA LEU A 608 -6.25 -13.50 19.41
C LEU A 608 -4.80 -13.59 18.90
N GLU A 609 -4.59 -14.46 17.94
CA GLU A 609 -3.32 -14.63 17.23
C GLU A 609 -3.44 -14.18 15.76
N PRO A 610 -2.38 -13.58 15.19
CA PRO A 610 -2.39 -13.20 13.78
C PRO A 610 -2.27 -14.44 12.89
N MET A 611 -3.18 -14.55 11.93
CA MET A 611 -3.20 -15.58 10.90
C MET A 611 -2.62 -15.03 9.61
N MET A 612 -1.69 -15.78 9.03
CA MET A 612 -1.00 -15.44 7.81
C MET A 612 -1.58 -16.21 6.63
N ALA A 613 -1.84 -15.54 5.52
CA ALA A 613 -2.06 -16.19 4.24
C ALA A 613 -0.70 -16.59 3.68
N VAL A 614 -0.46 -17.88 3.56
CA VAL A 614 0.78 -18.47 3.07
C VAL A 614 0.51 -19.13 1.74
N GLU A 615 1.32 -18.82 0.75
CA GLU A 615 1.29 -19.49 -0.56
C GLU A 615 2.70 -20.03 -0.86
N VAL A 616 2.79 -21.31 -1.12
CA VAL A 616 4.04 -22.01 -1.39
C VAL A 616 4.03 -22.52 -2.82
N GLU A 617 5.02 -22.12 -3.60
CA GLU A 617 5.28 -22.66 -4.93
C GLU A 617 6.37 -23.71 -4.84
N THR A 618 6.08 -24.94 -5.25
CA THR A 618 6.97 -26.08 -5.10
C THR A 618 6.86 -27.05 -6.29
N PRO A 619 7.96 -27.73 -6.67
CA PRO A 619 7.85 -28.88 -7.56
C PRO A 619 6.89 -29.93 -6.99
N GLU A 620 6.21 -30.67 -7.87
CA GLU A 620 5.20 -31.66 -7.49
C GLU A 620 5.72 -32.73 -6.51
N ASP A 621 6.97 -33.12 -6.67
CA ASP A 621 7.63 -34.12 -5.81
C ASP A 621 7.68 -33.73 -4.33
N TYR A 622 7.68 -32.45 -4.03
CA TYR A 622 7.75 -31.92 -2.65
C TYR A 622 6.39 -31.44 -2.11
N ALA A 623 5.35 -31.40 -2.94
CA ALA A 623 4.05 -30.83 -2.55
C ALA A 623 3.45 -31.54 -1.34
N GLY A 624 3.54 -32.86 -1.26
CA GLY A 624 3.05 -33.63 -0.12
C GLY A 624 3.78 -33.31 1.18
N ASN A 625 5.12 -33.16 1.13
CA ASN A 625 5.92 -32.78 2.28
C ASN A 625 5.61 -31.35 2.76
N VAL A 626 5.44 -30.42 1.82
CA VAL A 626 5.07 -29.02 2.12
C VAL A 626 3.70 -28.96 2.78
N MET A 627 2.71 -29.66 2.24
CA MET A 627 1.37 -29.73 2.85
C MET A 627 1.40 -30.33 4.26
N GLY A 628 2.17 -31.40 4.45
CA GLY A 628 2.36 -32.04 5.75
C GLY A 628 3.00 -31.09 6.77
N ASP A 629 4.03 -30.36 6.36
CA ASP A 629 4.70 -29.36 7.22
C ASP A 629 3.78 -28.18 7.59
N LEU A 630 3.07 -27.62 6.61
CA LEU A 630 2.08 -26.54 6.88
C LEU A 630 0.99 -27.01 7.84
N SER A 631 0.50 -28.23 7.69
CA SER A 631 -0.49 -28.81 8.61
C SER A 631 0.09 -29.01 10.02
N SER A 632 1.36 -29.44 10.14
CA SER A 632 2.04 -29.58 11.43
C SER A 632 2.22 -28.23 12.14
N ARG A 633 2.24 -27.13 11.41
CA ARG A 633 2.28 -25.75 11.89
C ARG A 633 0.90 -25.17 12.19
N ARG A 634 -0.08 -25.99 12.47
CA ARG A 634 -1.49 -25.59 12.67
C ARG A 634 -2.07 -24.86 11.46
N GLY A 635 -1.51 -25.06 10.29
CA GLY A 635 -1.97 -24.46 9.04
C GLY A 635 -3.22 -25.16 8.51
N MET A 636 -4.17 -24.36 8.04
CA MET A 636 -5.32 -24.83 7.28
C MET A 636 -5.03 -24.69 5.79
N VAL A 637 -4.75 -25.81 5.13
CA VAL A 637 -4.58 -25.85 3.68
C VAL A 637 -5.92 -25.57 3.02
N GLN A 638 -5.99 -24.50 2.21
CA GLN A 638 -7.22 -24.04 1.55
C GLN A 638 -7.35 -24.55 0.12
N GLY A 639 -6.24 -24.83 -0.54
CA GLY A 639 -6.22 -25.32 -1.91
C GLY A 639 -4.82 -25.61 -2.42
N MET A 640 -4.79 -26.30 -3.53
CA MET A 640 -3.58 -26.61 -4.28
C MET A 640 -3.89 -26.51 -5.76
N ASP A 641 -3.17 -25.65 -6.46
CA ASP A 641 -3.32 -25.38 -7.89
C ASP A 641 -2.09 -25.90 -8.65
N ASP A 642 -2.30 -26.34 -9.88
CA ASP A 642 -1.21 -26.73 -10.76
C ASP A 642 -0.44 -25.53 -11.30
N MET A 643 0.89 -25.61 -11.27
CA MET A 643 1.74 -24.62 -11.91
C MET A 643 2.08 -25.02 -13.33
N VAL A 644 2.16 -24.04 -14.21
CA VAL A 644 2.66 -24.29 -15.56
C VAL A 644 4.17 -24.54 -15.50
N GLY A 645 4.58 -25.66 -16.11
CA GLY A 645 5.97 -26.11 -16.07
C GLY A 645 6.25 -27.22 -15.07
N GLY A 646 5.20 -27.73 -14.40
CA GLY A 646 5.31 -28.92 -13.53
C GLY A 646 5.63 -28.58 -12.08
N GLY A 647 4.67 -28.07 -11.36
CA GLY A 647 4.74 -27.77 -9.93
C GLY A 647 3.37 -27.53 -9.35
N LYS A 648 3.31 -27.26 -8.06
CA LYS A 648 2.08 -26.98 -7.30
C LYS A 648 2.20 -25.67 -6.55
N THR A 649 1.11 -24.92 -6.51
CA THR A 649 0.93 -23.78 -5.62
C THR A 649 0.01 -24.20 -4.48
N ILE A 650 0.49 -24.16 -3.25
CA ILE A 650 -0.24 -24.57 -2.04
C ILE A 650 -0.62 -23.31 -1.27
N LYS A 651 -1.90 -23.15 -1.01
CA LYS A 651 -2.45 -22.02 -0.23
C LYS A 651 -2.88 -22.49 1.13
N ALA A 652 -2.45 -21.80 2.19
CA ALA A 652 -2.79 -22.14 3.56
C ALA A 652 -2.95 -20.88 4.43
N GLU A 653 -3.74 -21.01 5.50
CA GLU A 653 -3.74 -20.06 6.59
C GLU A 653 -2.98 -20.65 7.77
N VAL A 654 -1.93 -19.96 8.22
CA VAL A 654 -1.04 -20.45 9.27
C VAL A 654 -0.83 -19.38 10.32
N PRO A 655 -0.87 -19.72 11.63
CA PRO A 655 -0.53 -18.73 12.67
C PRO A 655 0.90 -18.22 12.51
N LEU A 656 1.10 -16.92 12.69
CA LEU A 656 2.44 -16.30 12.55
C LEU A 656 3.47 -16.94 13.48
N SER A 657 3.08 -17.32 14.70
CA SER A 657 3.96 -17.95 15.67
C SER A 657 4.61 -19.26 15.17
N GLU A 658 3.96 -19.96 14.25
CA GLU A 658 4.44 -21.21 13.65
C GLU A 658 5.30 -20.99 12.38
N MET A 659 5.36 -19.76 11.89
CA MET A 659 6.06 -19.44 10.64
C MET A 659 7.49 -18.96 10.82
N PHE A 660 7.93 -18.68 12.03
CA PHE A 660 9.32 -18.29 12.28
C PHE A 660 10.28 -19.40 11.84
N GLY A 661 11.29 -19.02 11.06
CA GLY A 661 12.27 -19.97 10.50
C GLY A 661 11.76 -20.86 9.37
N TYR A 662 10.54 -20.62 8.88
CA TYR A 662 9.95 -21.44 7.79
C TYR A 662 10.77 -21.42 6.51
N SER A 663 11.39 -20.28 6.16
CA SER A 663 12.27 -20.15 5.00
C SER A 663 13.38 -21.24 4.99
N THR A 664 14.03 -21.47 6.12
CA THR A 664 15.08 -22.48 6.27
C THR A 664 14.52 -23.88 6.14
N THR A 665 13.38 -24.16 6.79
CA THR A 665 12.71 -25.47 6.71
C THR A 665 12.27 -25.78 5.29
N LEU A 666 11.63 -24.84 4.60
CA LEU A 666 11.17 -25.00 3.23
C LEU A 666 12.35 -25.26 2.27
N ARG A 667 13.44 -24.51 2.44
CA ARG A 667 14.65 -24.66 1.63
C ARG A 667 15.28 -26.04 1.81
N SER A 668 15.36 -26.55 3.05
CA SER A 668 15.86 -27.90 3.34
C SER A 668 14.97 -28.98 2.76
N MET A 669 13.66 -28.84 2.88
CA MET A 669 12.65 -29.81 2.45
C MET A 669 12.57 -29.95 0.93
N SER A 670 12.74 -28.82 0.22
CA SER A 670 12.59 -28.72 -1.24
C SER A 670 13.91 -28.68 -2.00
N GLN A 671 15.05 -28.90 -1.32
CA GLN A 671 16.38 -28.72 -1.89
C GLN A 671 16.60 -27.36 -2.57
N GLY A 672 16.03 -26.31 -1.97
CA GLY A 672 16.09 -24.93 -2.46
C GLY A 672 15.19 -24.61 -3.66
N ARG A 673 14.30 -25.54 -4.07
CA ARG A 673 13.45 -25.36 -5.25
C ARG A 673 12.09 -24.74 -4.97
N ALA A 674 11.65 -24.71 -3.72
CA ALA A 674 10.39 -24.10 -3.33
C ALA A 674 10.60 -22.66 -2.85
N THR A 675 9.62 -21.82 -3.14
CA THR A 675 9.52 -20.44 -2.65
C THR A 675 8.19 -20.26 -1.95
N TYR A 676 8.10 -19.27 -1.06
CA TYR A 676 6.84 -18.94 -0.41
C TYR A 676 6.67 -17.44 -0.27
N THR A 677 5.42 -17.06 -0.16
CA THR A 677 5.01 -15.72 0.24
C THR A 677 4.09 -15.82 1.44
N MET A 678 4.11 -14.82 2.29
CA MET A 678 3.31 -14.77 3.50
C MET A 678 2.84 -13.34 3.74
N GLU A 679 1.54 -13.16 3.94
CA GLU A 679 0.97 -11.86 4.31
C GLU A 679 -0.02 -11.99 5.46
N PHE A 680 -0.15 -10.92 6.26
CA PHE A 680 -1.15 -10.87 7.30
C PHE A 680 -2.56 -10.90 6.71
N LYS A 681 -3.43 -11.77 7.23
CA LYS A 681 -4.81 -11.89 6.78
C LYS A 681 -5.80 -11.34 7.80
N HIS A 682 -5.83 -11.92 8.99
CA HIS A 682 -6.72 -11.53 10.09
C HIS A 682 -6.22 -12.06 11.43
N TYR A 683 -6.80 -11.57 12.51
CA TYR A 683 -6.67 -12.17 13.83
C TYR A 683 -7.73 -13.26 14.04
N SER A 684 -7.35 -14.36 14.68
CA SER A 684 -8.22 -15.47 15.03
C SER A 684 -7.99 -15.88 16.48
N GLU A 685 -8.99 -16.48 17.11
CA GLU A 685 -8.85 -16.98 18.48
C GLU A 685 -7.80 -18.08 18.55
N ALA A 686 -6.85 -17.93 19.48
CA ALA A 686 -5.86 -18.95 19.77
C ALA A 686 -6.51 -20.17 20.44
N PRO A 687 -6.14 -21.41 20.08
CA PRO A 687 -6.56 -22.59 20.80
C PRO A 687 -6.23 -22.52 22.28
N LYS A 688 -7.03 -23.15 23.13
CA LYS A 688 -6.90 -23.04 24.59
C LYS A 688 -5.50 -23.35 25.12
N ASN A 689 -4.90 -24.42 24.63
CA ASN A 689 -3.52 -24.82 25.01
C ASN A 689 -2.48 -23.75 24.64
N VAL A 690 -2.65 -23.09 23.49
CA VAL A 690 -1.77 -22.00 23.04
C VAL A 690 -2.02 -20.76 23.89
N ALA A 691 -3.26 -20.40 24.11
CA ALA A 691 -3.63 -19.26 24.95
C ALA A 691 -3.11 -19.43 26.38
N ASP A 692 -3.27 -20.59 26.99
CA ASP A 692 -2.77 -20.91 28.34
C ASP A 692 -1.24 -20.79 28.41
N ALA A 693 -0.51 -21.25 27.41
CA ALA A 693 0.94 -21.12 27.32
C ALA A 693 1.36 -19.64 27.23
N ILE A 694 0.65 -18.83 26.45
CA ILE A 694 0.92 -17.39 26.31
C ILE A 694 0.67 -16.66 27.63
N ILE A 695 -0.46 -16.93 28.29
CA ILE A 695 -0.81 -16.32 29.58
C ILE A 695 0.23 -16.69 30.64
N THR A 696 0.63 -17.96 30.72
CA THR A 696 1.65 -18.43 31.66
C THR A 696 3.02 -17.79 31.40
N ALA A 697 3.42 -17.64 30.15
CA ALA A 697 4.68 -16.99 29.79
C ALA A 697 4.74 -15.50 30.18
N ARG A 698 3.58 -14.84 30.30
CA ARG A 698 3.46 -13.46 30.74
C ARG A 698 3.39 -13.30 32.27
N GLY A 699 3.36 -14.40 33.03
CA GLY A 699 3.36 -14.38 34.49
C GLY A 699 2.08 -13.82 35.14
N LYS A 700 0.96 -13.86 34.41
CA LYS A 700 -0.37 -13.44 34.92
C LYS A 700 -1.28 -14.64 35.14
#